data_4f479ce52e4c8772b4ed05fc0122dae6
#
_entry.id   4f479ce52e4c8772b4ed05fc0122dae6
#
_cell.length_a   1.000
_cell.length_b   1.000
_cell.length_c   1.000
_cell.angle_alpha   90.00
_cell.angle_beta   90.00
_cell.angle_gamma   90.00
#
_symmetry.space_group_name_H-M   'P 1'
#
loop_
_entity.id
_entity.type
_entity.pdbx_description
1 polymer ?
#
loop_
_entity_poly.entity_id
_entity_poly.type
_entity_poly.pdbx_seq_one_letter_code
_entity_poly.pdbx_strand_id
1 'polypeptide(L)'
;MAKNLVLWLIIAAVLLMVFQNFTPTTSGQQVNYSQFVEMVQDGQIRQVTIDGLQIQGTRNDGSQFQTIRPQVADNKLMDDLLANRVEVIGKEPERQSLWTQLLVAAFPILIIIALFVFFMRQMQGGGGGKGPMSFGKSKARLMSEDQIKTTFADVAGVDEAKEDVKELVDFLRDPSKFQRLGGRIPRGVLMVGPPGTGKTLLAKAIAGEAKVPFFSISGSDFVEMFVGVGASRVRDMFEQAKKQSPCIIFIDEIDAVGRHRGTGMGGGHDEREQTLNQLLVEMDGFEGNEGVIVIAATNRPDVLDPALLRPGRFDRQVVVSLPDIIGREQILKVHMKKVPLGDGVDPAVIARGTPGFSGADLANLVNEAALFAARRNQRLVSMEELELAKDKIMMGAERKSMVMNEKEKRNTAYHESGHAIVGRLMPEHDPVYKVSIIPRGRALGVTMFLPEEDKYSHSKRFLIGQICSLFGGRIAEELTLGFDGVTTGASNDIKRATELARNMVTRWGLSEKLGPLQYDTDSEEPFLGRAASQAHTVYSPETAQRIDEEVRNIIDKCYEKARQLLLDNREKLDMMADALMKYETIDRFQIDDIMEGRTPRPPKGWGDSGPGGGVKAGETPESAAPRADADDKRQPGVGRPAGEH
;
A
#
# COMPACT_ATOMS: atom_id res chain seq x y z
N MET A 1 11.64 36.73 9.84
CA MET A 1 10.29 37.33 9.67
C MET A 1 10.32 38.87 9.65
N ALA A 2 11.00 39.57 10.56
CA ALA A 2 11.01 41.04 10.61
C ALA A 2 11.51 41.74 9.32
N LYS A 3 12.51 41.22 8.62
CA LYS A 3 13.03 41.83 7.38
C LYS A 3 12.04 41.81 6.21
N ASN A 4 11.17 40.83 6.17
CA ASN A 4 10.15 40.75 5.10
C ASN A 4 8.96 41.68 5.39
N LEU A 5 8.66 41.92 6.67
CA LEU A 5 7.60 42.83 7.07
C LEU A 5 7.93 44.29 6.71
N VAL A 6 9.20 44.70 6.90
CA VAL A 6 9.68 46.02 6.50
C VAL A 6 9.59 46.22 4.99
N LEU A 7 9.92 45.19 4.19
CA LEU A 7 9.81 45.26 2.74
C LEU A 7 8.36 45.42 2.28
N TRP A 8 7.43 44.68 2.86
CA TRP A 8 6.00 44.81 2.57
C TRP A 8 5.43 46.17 2.98
N LEU A 9 5.89 46.73 4.11
CA LEU A 9 5.53 48.08 4.53
C LEU A 9 6.02 49.17 3.56
N ILE A 10 7.24 49.04 3.05
CA ILE A 10 7.80 49.95 2.03
C ILE A 10 7.00 49.85 0.72
N ILE A 11 6.68 48.64 0.27
CA ILE A 11 5.86 48.44 -0.95
C ILE A 11 4.45 49.03 -0.76
N ALA A 12 3.82 48.82 0.38
CA ALA A 12 2.51 49.38 0.69
C ALA A 12 2.56 50.92 0.75
N ALA A 13 3.59 51.52 1.36
CA ALA A 13 3.78 52.97 1.41
C ALA A 13 3.99 53.57 0.00
N VAL A 14 4.78 52.94 -0.85
CA VAL A 14 5.01 53.36 -2.24
C VAL A 14 3.72 53.25 -3.06
N LEU A 15 2.94 52.15 -2.92
CA LEU A 15 1.65 51.99 -3.58
C LEU A 15 0.63 53.05 -3.10
N LEU A 16 0.62 53.36 -1.81
CA LEU A 16 -0.25 54.41 -1.24
C LEU A 16 0.13 55.81 -1.79
N MET A 17 1.43 56.10 -1.90
CA MET A 17 1.94 57.36 -2.46
C MET A 17 1.62 57.50 -3.96
N VAL A 18 1.70 56.44 -4.72
CA VAL A 18 1.31 56.40 -6.13
C VAL A 18 -0.22 56.57 -6.26
N PHE A 19 -1.00 55.91 -5.42
CA PHE A 19 -2.48 55.97 -5.44
C PHE A 19 -2.99 57.36 -5.04
N GLN A 20 -2.35 58.09 -4.12
CA GLN A 20 -2.70 59.44 -3.76
C GLN A 20 -2.48 60.46 -4.87
N ASN A 21 -1.52 60.25 -5.72
CA ASN A 21 -1.25 61.12 -6.91
C ASN A 21 -2.22 60.89 -8.07
N PHE A 22 -3.02 59.84 -8.09
CA PHE A 22 -4.01 59.54 -9.13
C PHE A 22 -5.46 59.89 -8.74
N THR A 23 -5.72 60.41 -7.53
CA THR A 23 -7.05 60.87 -7.17
C THR A 23 -7.18 62.37 -7.50
N PRO A 24 -7.94 62.76 -8.57
CA PRO A 24 -8.23 64.17 -8.80
C PRO A 24 -9.11 64.71 -7.67
N THR A 25 -8.64 65.71 -6.95
CA THR A 25 -9.43 66.46 -5.97
C THR A 25 -10.41 67.35 -6.74
N THR A 26 -11.58 66.83 -7.03
CA THR A 26 -12.70 67.65 -7.57
C THR A 26 -13.42 68.31 -6.41
N SER A 27 -13.03 69.53 -6.10
CA SER A 27 -13.80 70.42 -5.20
C SER A 27 -14.54 71.47 -6.08
N GLY A 28 -15.76 71.14 -6.51
CA GLY A 28 -16.64 72.05 -7.24
C GLY A 28 -17.85 71.33 -7.81
N GLN A 29 -19.01 71.95 -7.77
CA GLN A 29 -20.21 71.39 -8.40
C GLN A 29 -20.05 71.40 -9.93
N GLN A 30 -20.19 70.25 -10.57
CA GLN A 30 -20.08 70.14 -12.01
C GLN A 30 -21.35 70.74 -12.66
N VAL A 31 -21.19 71.78 -13.52
CA VAL A 31 -22.27 72.51 -14.19
C VAL A 31 -22.13 72.31 -15.71
N ASN A 32 -23.24 72.11 -16.43
CA ASN A 32 -23.21 71.98 -17.85
C ASN A 32 -22.82 73.32 -18.54
N TYR A 33 -22.13 73.28 -19.67
CA TYR A 33 -21.68 74.47 -20.35
C TYR A 33 -22.80 75.49 -20.68
N SER A 34 -23.99 75.02 -21.10
CA SER A 34 -25.15 75.86 -21.37
C SER A 34 -25.63 76.62 -20.13
N GLN A 35 -25.66 75.93 -18.97
CA GLN A 35 -26.03 76.56 -17.70
C GLN A 35 -24.97 77.58 -17.23
N PHE A 36 -23.71 77.30 -17.53
CA PHE A 36 -22.63 78.24 -17.28
C PHE A 36 -22.81 79.53 -18.07
N VAL A 37 -23.14 79.43 -19.39
CA VAL A 37 -23.40 80.61 -20.27
C VAL A 37 -24.59 81.39 -19.74
N GLU A 38 -25.70 80.75 -19.33
CA GLU A 38 -26.85 81.43 -18.73
C GLU A 38 -26.44 82.17 -17.43
N MET A 39 -25.68 81.53 -16.53
CA MET A 39 -25.18 82.17 -15.32
C MET A 39 -24.26 83.36 -15.59
N VAL A 40 -23.51 83.36 -16.72
CA VAL A 40 -22.71 84.49 -17.14
C VAL A 40 -23.63 85.66 -17.59
N GLN A 41 -24.64 85.34 -18.36
CA GLN A 41 -25.61 86.38 -18.88
C GLN A 41 -26.44 86.97 -17.74
N ASP A 42 -26.80 86.17 -16.71
CA ASP A 42 -27.52 86.61 -15.53
C ASP A 42 -26.65 87.36 -14.51
N GLY A 43 -25.34 87.50 -14.77
CA GLY A 43 -24.43 88.22 -13.90
C GLY A 43 -24.16 87.51 -12.56
N GLN A 44 -24.35 86.19 -12.49
CA GLN A 44 -24.21 85.41 -11.24
C GLN A 44 -22.79 85.01 -10.93
N ILE A 45 -21.85 85.21 -11.84
CA ILE A 45 -20.47 84.74 -11.76
C ILE A 45 -19.56 85.91 -11.43
N ARG A 46 -18.71 85.70 -10.41
CA ARG A 46 -17.74 86.68 -9.95
C ARG A 46 -16.39 86.55 -10.67
N GLN A 47 -15.88 85.31 -10.77
CA GLN A 47 -14.55 85.06 -11.26
C GLN A 47 -14.52 83.71 -12.04
N VAL A 48 -13.73 83.64 -13.09
CA VAL A 48 -13.56 82.45 -13.92
C VAL A 48 -12.07 82.22 -14.19
N THR A 49 -11.58 81.03 -13.97
CA THR A 49 -10.24 80.58 -14.35
C THR A 49 -10.36 79.59 -15.49
N ILE A 50 -9.68 79.89 -16.59
CA ILE A 50 -9.69 79.06 -17.82
C ILE A 50 -8.38 78.31 -17.90
N ASP A 51 -8.44 76.96 -17.82
CA ASP A 51 -7.32 76.04 -17.98
C ASP A 51 -7.60 75.12 -19.16
N GLY A 52 -7.18 75.48 -20.35
CA GLY A 52 -7.46 74.77 -21.62
C GLY A 52 -8.95 74.62 -21.89
N LEU A 53 -9.51 73.44 -21.75
CA LEU A 53 -10.95 73.15 -21.93
C LEU A 53 -11.75 73.20 -20.63
N GLN A 54 -11.08 73.18 -19.47
CA GLN A 54 -11.74 73.27 -18.17
C GLN A 54 -11.90 74.72 -17.75
N ILE A 55 -13.10 75.08 -17.30
CA ILE A 55 -13.43 76.37 -16.75
C ILE A 55 -13.86 76.16 -15.33
N GLN A 56 -13.15 76.74 -14.40
CA GLN A 56 -13.49 76.78 -12.98
C GLN A 56 -13.94 78.18 -12.63
N GLY A 57 -15.07 78.30 -11.98
CA GLY A 57 -15.59 79.62 -11.62
C GLY A 57 -16.12 79.68 -10.19
N THR A 58 -16.19 80.93 -9.69
CA THR A 58 -16.79 81.21 -8.39
C THR A 58 -17.99 82.14 -8.61
N ARG A 59 -19.12 81.74 -8.07
CA ARG A 59 -20.34 82.54 -8.14
C ARG A 59 -20.29 83.68 -7.10
N ASN A 60 -21.22 84.65 -7.22
CA ASN A 60 -21.34 85.76 -6.26
C ASN A 60 -21.67 85.34 -4.84
N ASP A 61 -22.26 84.12 -4.68
CA ASP A 61 -22.56 83.52 -3.35
C ASP A 61 -21.35 82.76 -2.75
N GLY A 62 -20.19 82.73 -3.42
CA GLY A 62 -18.97 82.08 -2.99
C GLY A 62 -18.88 80.60 -3.33
N SER A 63 -19.89 79.99 -3.97
CA SER A 63 -19.85 78.59 -4.39
C SER A 63 -18.96 78.40 -5.60
N GLN A 64 -18.15 77.34 -5.59
CA GLN A 64 -17.25 76.98 -6.71
C GLN A 64 -17.96 75.98 -7.64
N PHE A 65 -17.78 76.18 -8.94
CA PHE A 65 -18.27 75.29 -9.96
C PHE A 65 -17.21 74.98 -10.99
N GLN A 66 -17.37 73.87 -11.71
CA GLN A 66 -16.50 73.45 -12.79
C GLN A 66 -17.33 73.08 -14.00
N THR A 67 -16.92 73.54 -15.18
CA THR A 67 -17.53 73.20 -16.47
C THR A 67 -16.46 72.91 -17.52
N ILE A 68 -16.84 72.18 -18.55
CA ILE A 68 -15.94 71.85 -19.65
C ILE A 68 -16.44 72.60 -20.90
N ARG A 69 -15.55 73.38 -21.51
CA ARG A 69 -15.83 74.11 -22.76
C ARG A 69 -15.86 73.12 -23.94
N PRO A 70 -16.88 73.16 -24.79
CA PRO A 70 -16.87 72.40 -26.05
C PRO A 70 -15.68 72.79 -26.92
N GLN A 71 -15.14 71.82 -27.70
CA GLN A 71 -14.02 72.12 -28.63
C GLN A 71 -14.38 72.93 -29.85
N VAL A 72 -15.56 73.57 -29.89
CA VAL A 72 -16.03 74.45 -30.94
C VAL A 72 -15.63 75.88 -30.64
N ALA A 73 -15.21 76.65 -31.63
CA ALA A 73 -14.84 78.03 -31.44
C ALA A 73 -16.07 78.87 -31.01
N ASP A 74 -16.09 79.22 -29.72
CA ASP A 74 -17.11 80.12 -29.16
C ASP A 74 -16.47 81.49 -28.90
N ASN A 75 -16.57 82.36 -29.91
CA ASN A 75 -16.01 83.71 -29.86
C ASN A 75 -16.85 84.67 -29.00
N LYS A 76 -18.11 84.31 -28.67
CA LYS A 76 -19.01 85.18 -27.86
C LYS A 76 -18.77 85.01 -26.36
N LEU A 77 -18.25 83.90 -25.92
CA LEU A 77 -18.05 83.64 -24.46
C LEU A 77 -17.16 84.72 -23.82
N MET A 78 -16.09 85.12 -24.47
CA MET A 78 -15.18 86.11 -23.91
C MET A 78 -15.82 87.51 -23.90
N ASP A 79 -16.61 87.84 -24.92
CA ASP A 79 -17.34 89.10 -24.98
C ASP A 79 -18.44 89.15 -23.88
N ASP A 80 -19.15 88.02 -23.67
CA ASP A 80 -20.20 87.92 -22.68
C ASP A 80 -19.59 87.97 -21.21
N LEU A 81 -18.43 87.39 -20.98
CA LEU A 81 -17.71 87.43 -19.69
C LEU A 81 -17.26 88.88 -19.40
N LEU A 82 -16.71 89.59 -20.38
CA LEU A 82 -16.23 90.96 -20.22
C LEU A 82 -17.40 91.98 -20.09
N ALA A 83 -18.49 91.78 -20.85
CA ALA A 83 -19.69 92.61 -20.75
C ALA A 83 -20.34 92.57 -19.38
N ASN A 84 -20.33 91.39 -18.70
CA ASN A 84 -20.88 91.17 -17.38
C ASN A 84 -19.87 91.43 -16.26
N ARG A 85 -18.67 91.98 -16.54
CA ARG A 85 -17.61 92.32 -15.59
C ARG A 85 -17.10 91.13 -14.75
N VAL A 86 -17.05 89.96 -15.38
CA VAL A 86 -16.50 88.76 -14.71
C VAL A 86 -14.96 88.82 -14.77
N GLU A 87 -14.31 88.59 -13.68
CA GLU A 87 -12.84 88.53 -13.62
C GLU A 87 -12.34 87.21 -14.29
N VAL A 88 -11.56 87.32 -15.40
CA VAL A 88 -11.10 86.18 -16.15
C VAL A 88 -9.59 85.97 -15.93
N ILE A 89 -9.22 84.81 -15.37
CA ILE A 89 -7.83 84.42 -15.15
C ILE A 89 -7.50 83.32 -16.16
N GLY A 90 -6.49 83.55 -17.00
CA GLY A 90 -5.89 82.50 -17.85
C GLY A 90 -4.78 81.80 -17.12
N LYS A 91 -4.78 80.47 -17.11
CA LYS A 91 -3.69 79.66 -16.54
C LYS A 91 -2.82 79.16 -17.68
N GLU A 92 -1.48 79.36 -17.60
CA GLU A 92 -0.59 78.78 -18.60
C GLU A 92 -0.59 77.27 -18.52
N PRO A 93 -0.66 76.55 -19.66
CA PRO A 93 -0.56 75.11 -19.64
C PRO A 93 0.79 74.65 -19.11
N GLU A 94 0.78 73.89 -18.00
CA GLU A 94 1.99 73.28 -17.42
C GLU A 94 2.66 72.37 -18.46
N ARG A 95 3.78 72.76 -19.01
CA ARG A 95 4.62 71.88 -19.85
C ARG A 95 5.35 70.91 -18.91
N GLN A 96 4.79 69.68 -18.77
CA GLN A 96 5.49 68.62 -18.03
C GLN A 96 6.86 68.39 -18.68
N SER A 97 7.91 68.43 -17.89
CA SER A 97 9.28 68.15 -18.33
C SER A 97 9.37 66.77 -18.95
N LEU A 98 10.04 66.63 -20.10
CA LEU A 98 10.33 65.35 -20.75
C LEU A 98 10.97 64.34 -19.78
N TRP A 99 11.77 64.81 -18.84
CA TRP A 99 12.38 64.00 -17.82
C TRP A 99 11.38 63.38 -16.85
N THR A 100 10.33 64.10 -16.44
CA THR A 100 9.29 63.55 -15.56
C THR A 100 8.44 62.51 -16.25
N GLN A 101 8.12 62.72 -17.56
CA GLN A 101 7.40 61.71 -18.34
C GLN A 101 8.24 60.45 -18.54
N LEU A 102 9.56 60.58 -18.77
CA LEU A 102 10.46 59.44 -18.95
C LEU A 102 10.66 58.65 -17.64
N LEU A 103 10.71 59.35 -16.51
CA LEU A 103 10.86 58.75 -15.18
C LEU A 103 9.61 57.99 -14.77
N VAL A 104 8.41 58.56 -15.04
CA VAL A 104 7.12 57.90 -14.78
C VAL A 104 6.92 56.67 -15.65
N ALA A 105 7.35 56.72 -16.92
CA ALA A 105 7.26 55.58 -17.83
C ALA A 105 8.29 54.48 -17.53
N ALA A 106 9.52 54.84 -17.08
CA ALA A 106 10.58 53.88 -16.77
C ALA A 106 10.40 53.22 -15.40
N PHE A 107 9.73 53.87 -14.44
CA PHE A 107 9.61 53.41 -13.07
C PHE A 107 8.93 52.00 -12.93
N PRO A 108 7.83 51.68 -13.62
CA PRO A 108 7.26 50.32 -13.58
C PRO A 108 8.21 49.25 -14.12
N ILE A 109 8.96 49.60 -15.16
CA ILE A 109 9.93 48.68 -15.80
C ILE A 109 11.08 48.40 -14.83
N LEU A 110 11.61 49.42 -14.15
CA LEU A 110 12.64 49.26 -13.15
C LEU A 110 12.18 48.41 -11.94
N ILE A 111 10.93 48.57 -11.54
CA ILE A 111 10.35 47.71 -10.47
C ILE A 111 10.27 46.26 -10.94
N ILE A 112 9.82 45.99 -12.16
CA ILE A 112 9.74 44.64 -12.72
C ILE A 112 11.13 44.02 -12.81
N ILE A 113 12.14 44.78 -13.28
CA ILE A 113 13.52 44.30 -13.32
C ILE A 113 14.08 44.05 -11.92
N ALA A 114 13.81 44.93 -10.97
CA ALA A 114 14.26 44.75 -9.57
C ALA A 114 13.59 43.52 -8.91
N LEU A 115 12.29 43.31 -9.14
CA LEU A 115 11.57 42.10 -8.71
C LEU A 115 12.14 40.85 -9.39
N PHE A 116 12.40 40.89 -10.69
CA PHE A 116 12.99 39.78 -11.42
C PHE A 116 14.39 39.41 -10.90
N VAL A 117 15.26 40.41 -10.69
CA VAL A 117 16.59 40.21 -10.10
C VAL A 117 16.50 39.73 -8.66
N PHE A 118 15.54 40.24 -7.87
CA PHE A 118 15.27 39.75 -6.51
C PHE A 118 14.83 38.29 -6.51
N PHE A 119 13.87 37.91 -7.37
CA PHE A 119 13.44 36.50 -7.52
C PHE A 119 14.59 35.62 -8.02
N MET A 120 15.37 36.08 -8.98
CA MET A 120 16.56 35.34 -9.44
C MET A 120 17.60 35.17 -8.33
N ARG A 121 17.87 36.17 -7.52
CA ARG A 121 18.78 36.06 -6.34
C ARG A 121 18.21 35.18 -5.26
N GLN A 122 16.91 35.19 -5.04
CA GLN A 122 16.25 34.30 -4.06
C GLN A 122 16.26 32.84 -4.55
N MET A 123 16.19 32.60 -5.86
CA MET A 123 16.38 31.27 -6.45
C MET A 123 17.85 30.80 -6.40
N GLN A 124 18.82 31.70 -6.45
CA GLN A 124 20.25 31.38 -6.39
C GLN A 124 20.84 31.37 -4.96
N GLY A 125 20.21 32.05 -4.00
CA GLY A 125 20.75 32.28 -2.66
C GLY A 125 20.18 31.44 -1.52
N GLY A 126 19.23 30.54 -1.80
CA GLY A 126 18.68 29.58 -0.82
C GLY A 126 19.50 28.29 -0.82
N GLY A 127 20.45 28.16 0.06
CA GLY A 127 21.18 26.91 0.29
C GLY A 127 20.25 25.74 0.53
N GLY A 128 20.34 24.65 -0.28
CA GLY A 128 19.60 23.41 -0.12
C GLY A 128 18.65 23.08 -1.29
N GLY A 129 19.19 22.88 -2.47
CA GLY A 129 18.82 21.90 -3.49
C GLY A 129 17.36 21.50 -3.73
N LYS A 130 16.45 22.43 -4.04
CA LYS A 130 15.17 22.08 -4.68
C LYS A 130 14.84 23.05 -5.82
N GLY A 131 15.71 23.11 -6.83
CA GLY A 131 15.39 23.73 -8.10
C GLY A 131 14.65 22.76 -9.04
N PRO A 132 14.01 23.23 -10.11
CA PRO A 132 13.35 22.36 -11.10
C PRO A 132 14.28 21.27 -11.69
N MET A 133 15.59 21.40 -11.58
CA MET A 133 16.57 20.36 -11.97
C MET A 133 16.70 19.21 -10.94
N SER A 134 16.05 19.25 -9.77
CA SER A 134 16.14 18.16 -8.79
C SER A 134 15.15 17.01 -9.04
N PHE A 135 14.21 17.15 -9.98
CA PHE A 135 13.26 16.10 -10.31
C PHE A 135 13.90 14.86 -10.93
N GLY A 136 15.05 14.99 -11.56
CA GLY A 136 15.79 13.89 -12.18
C GLY A 136 16.80 13.19 -11.27
N LYS A 137 16.97 13.62 -10.01
CA LYS A 137 17.88 12.94 -9.08
C LYS A 137 17.29 11.65 -8.58
N SER A 138 18.11 10.61 -8.49
CA SER A 138 17.73 9.31 -7.97
C SER A 138 17.20 9.41 -6.54
N LYS A 139 16.10 8.70 -6.25
CA LYS A 139 15.56 8.48 -4.91
C LYS A 139 16.22 7.26 -4.24
N ALA A 140 17.21 6.64 -4.87
CA ALA A 140 17.90 5.49 -4.34
C ALA A 140 18.48 5.79 -2.94
N ARG A 141 18.19 4.90 -2.00
CA ARG A 141 18.77 4.97 -0.65
C ARG A 141 20.13 4.31 -0.69
N LEU A 142 21.17 5.12 -0.57
CA LEU A 142 22.50 4.61 -0.35
C LEU A 142 22.63 4.17 1.11
N MET A 143 22.95 2.91 1.33
CA MET A 143 23.37 2.37 2.62
C MET A 143 24.86 2.11 2.54
N SER A 144 25.64 2.84 3.33
CA SER A 144 27.08 2.61 3.44
C SER A 144 27.36 1.25 4.10
N GLU A 145 28.55 0.74 3.91
CA GLU A 145 29.01 -0.53 4.43
C GLU A 145 28.75 -0.67 5.95
N ASP A 146 29.04 0.36 6.74
CA ASP A 146 28.83 0.39 8.20
C ASP A 146 27.34 0.31 8.63
N GLN A 147 26.43 0.65 7.74
CA GLN A 147 24.98 0.64 8.02
C GLN A 147 24.33 -0.73 7.78
N ILE A 148 24.99 -1.61 7.00
CA ILE A 148 24.47 -2.93 6.65
C ILE A 148 25.00 -3.95 7.65
N LYS A 149 24.22 -4.21 8.69
CA LYS A 149 24.54 -5.22 9.72
C LYS A 149 24.01 -6.62 9.39
N THR A 150 23.20 -6.74 8.35
CA THR A 150 22.55 -8.00 7.95
C THR A 150 23.54 -8.89 7.21
N THR A 151 23.67 -10.14 7.66
CA THR A 151 24.53 -11.18 7.08
C THR A 151 23.71 -12.42 6.72
N PHE A 152 24.33 -13.44 6.12
CA PHE A 152 23.67 -14.72 5.84
C PHE A 152 23.20 -15.45 7.12
N ALA A 153 23.73 -15.13 8.27
CA ALA A 153 23.27 -15.67 9.55
C ALA A 153 21.87 -15.15 9.96
N ASP A 154 21.48 -13.98 9.45
CA ASP A 154 20.16 -13.38 9.70
C ASP A 154 19.09 -13.85 8.70
N VAL A 155 19.51 -14.53 7.63
CA VAL A 155 18.62 -15.09 6.61
C VAL A 155 18.49 -16.59 6.88
N ALA A 156 17.27 -17.06 7.10
CA ALA A 156 16.98 -18.46 7.39
C ALA A 156 16.00 -19.04 6.38
N GLY A 157 16.03 -20.35 6.17
CA GLY A 157 15.05 -21.11 5.39
C GLY A 157 15.09 -20.91 3.88
N VAL A 158 16.23 -20.49 3.33
CA VAL A 158 16.49 -20.31 1.87
C VAL A 158 17.91 -20.72 1.54
N ASP A 159 18.30 -21.93 1.97
CA ASP A 159 19.70 -22.37 1.89
C ASP A 159 20.18 -22.54 0.45
N GLU A 160 19.34 -23.05 -0.46
CA GLU A 160 19.64 -23.16 -1.89
C GLU A 160 19.89 -21.77 -2.52
N ALA A 161 19.00 -20.80 -2.23
CA ALA A 161 19.18 -19.44 -2.75
C ALA A 161 20.44 -18.78 -2.18
N LYS A 162 20.84 -19.08 -0.93
CA LYS A 162 22.11 -18.59 -0.36
C LYS A 162 23.31 -19.20 -1.07
N GLU A 163 23.26 -20.49 -1.40
CA GLU A 163 24.33 -21.16 -2.11
C GLU A 163 24.51 -20.58 -3.51
N ASP A 164 23.41 -20.35 -4.22
CA ASP A 164 23.39 -19.72 -5.55
C ASP A 164 24.03 -18.32 -5.56
N VAL A 165 23.86 -17.54 -4.50
CA VAL A 165 24.40 -16.18 -4.44
C VAL A 165 25.78 -16.07 -3.77
N LYS A 166 26.31 -17.16 -3.24
CA LYS A 166 27.61 -17.19 -2.55
C LYS A 166 28.76 -16.81 -3.48
N GLU A 167 28.69 -17.22 -4.73
CA GLU A 167 29.66 -16.82 -5.75
C GLU A 167 29.72 -15.30 -5.95
N LEU A 168 28.58 -14.61 -5.84
CA LEU A 168 28.52 -13.15 -5.97
C LEU A 168 29.27 -12.46 -4.82
N VAL A 169 29.12 -12.99 -3.61
CA VAL A 169 29.84 -12.50 -2.44
C VAL A 169 31.34 -12.69 -2.60
N ASP A 170 31.76 -13.88 -3.03
CA ASP A 170 33.19 -14.18 -3.24
C ASP A 170 33.79 -13.28 -4.31
N PHE A 171 33.06 -12.99 -5.37
CA PHE A 171 33.51 -12.04 -6.40
C PHE A 171 33.61 -10.60 -5.91
N LEU A 172 32.59 -10.11 -5.21
CA LEU A 172 32.61 -8.75 -4.71
C LEU A 172 33.74 -8.55 -3.70
N ARG A 173 34.15 -9.60 -2.98
CA ARG A 173 35.30 -9.59 -2.07
C ARG A 173 36.64 -9.63 -2.80
N ASP A 174 36.78 -10.49 -3.80
CA ASP A 174 38.00 -10.67 -4.58
C ASP A 174 37.70 -10.91 -6.07
N PRO A 175 37.48 -9.85 -6.86
CA PRO A 175 37.23 -9.95 -8.29
C PRO A 175 38.41 -10.58 -9.07
N SER A 176 39.63 -10.43 -8.57
CA SER A 176 40.86 -10.84 -9.25
C SER A 176 40.98 -12.37 -9.42
N LYS A 177 40.41 -13.12 -8.46
CA LYS A 177 40.39 -14.58 -8.47
C LYS A 177 39.66 -15.15 -9.69
N PHE A 178 38.53 -14.55 -10.04
CA PHE A 178 37.70 -15.01 -11.16
C PHE A 178 38.23 -14.55 -12.51
N GLN A 179 38.78 -13.34 -12.58
CA GLN A 179 39.35 -12.78 -13.80
C GLN A 179 40.54 -13.59 -14.31
N ARG A 180 41.38 -14.12 -13.41
CA ARG A 180 42.56 -14.97 -13.78
C ARG A 180 42.18 -16.27 -14.51
N LEU A 181 40.96 -16.77 -14.23
CA LEU A 181 40.45 -18.02 -14.86
C LEU A 181 39.60 -17.73 -16.09
N GLY A 182 39.43 -16.48 -16.51
CA GLY A 182 38.59 -16.05 -17.61
C GLY A 182 37.08 -16.15 -17.34
N GLY A 183 36.69 -16.39 -16.08
CA GLY A 183 35.30 -16.44 -15.68
C GLY A 183 34.66 -15.04 -15.77
N ARG A 184 33.48 -14.97 -16.37
CA ARG A 184 32.64 -13.77 -16.40
C ARG A 184 31.52 -13.92 -15.36
N ILE A 185 31.37 -12.92 -14.51
CA ILE A 185 30.31 -12.92 -13.51
C ILE A 185 29.04 -12.32 -14.08
N PRO A 186 27.87 -12.81 -13.66
CA PRO A 186 26.60 -12.23 -14.07
C PRO A 186 26.53 -10.76 -13.66
N ARG A 187 26.18 -9.90 -14.61
CA ARG A 187 26.01 -8.46 -14.38
C ARG A 187 24.73 -8.18 -13.61
N GLY A 188 23.73 -9.03 -13.80
CA GLY A 188 22.44 -8.92 -13.17
C GLY A 188 21.91 -10.25 -12.66
N VAL A 189 21.31 -10.21 -11.49
CA VAL A 189 20.65 -11.34 -10.84
C VAL A 189 19.18 -10.98 -10.60
N LEU A 190 18.29 -11.84 -11.09
CA LEU A 190 16.85 -11.71 -10.84
C LEU A 190 16.43 -12.65 -9.72
N MET A 191 16.00 -12.10 -8.59
CA MET A 191 15.40 -12.86 -7.49
C MET A 191 13.90 -13.00 -7.73
N VAL A 192 13.45 -14.25 -7.87
CA VAL A 192 12.05 -14.60 -8.15
C VAL A 192 11.46 -15.37 -6.99
N GLY A 193 10.21 -15.09 -6.62
CA GLY A 193 9.51 -15.89 -5.60
C GLY A 193 8.30 -15.17 -5.03
N PRO A 194 7.47 -15.88 -4.24
CA PRO A 194 6.30 -15.31 -3.60
C PRO A 194 6.60 -14.10 -2.72
N PRO A 195 5.63 -13.23 -2.44
CA PRO A 195 5.82 -12.12 -1.51
C PRO A 195 6.17 -12.64 -0.11
N GLY A 196 6.98 -11.87 0.63
CA GLY A 196 7.34 -12.21 2.01
C GLY A 196 8.41 -13.29 2.19
N THR A 197 8.99 -13.86 1.12
CA THR A 197 10.03 -14.91 1.20
C THR A 197 11.42 -14.37 1.57
N GLY A 198 11.61 -13.05 1.69
CA GLY A 198 12.87 -12.46 2.14
C GLY A 198 13.84 -12.05 1.02
N LYS A 199 13.39 -11.86 -0.21
CA LYS A 199 14.23 -11.41 -1.36
C LYS A 199 15.05 -10.17 -1.04
N THR A 200 14.41 -9.14 -0.53
CA THR A 200 15.06 -7.88 -0.11
C THR A 200 16.05 -8.10 1.05
N LEU A 201 15.74 -9.01 1.97
CA LEU A 201 16.62 -9.37 3.09
C LEU A 201 17.87 -10.11 2.58
N LEU A 202 17.70 -11.06 1.66
CA LEU A 202 18.79 -11.79 1.02
C LEU A 202 19.73 -10.86 0.24
N ALA A 203 19.18 -9.90 -0.52
CA ALA A 203 19.96 -8.90 -1.23
C ALA A 203 20.82 -8.03 -0.28
N LYS A 204 20.24 -7.62 0.86
CA LYS A 204 20.99 -6.91 1.92
C LYS A 204 22.06 -7.79 2.55
N ALA A 205 21.77 -9.07 2.75
CA ALA A 205 22.73 -10.01 3.32
C ALA A 205 23.93 -10.25 2.39
N ILE A 206 23.73 -10.28 1.06
CA ILE A 206 24.82 -10.34 0.09
C ILE A 206 25.75 -9.13 0.25
N ALA A 207 25.19 -7.92 0.33
CA ALA A 207 25.96 -6.69 0.50
C ALA A 207 26.71 -6.66 1.84
N GLY A 208 26.05 -7.04 2.93
CA GLY A 208 26.67 -7.08 4.27
C GLY A 208 27.75 -8.15 4.38
N GLU A 209 27.56 -9.32 3.75
CA GLU A 209 28.54 -10.38 3.73
C GLU A 209 29.76 -10.01 2.85
N ALA A 210 29.51 -9.35 1.72
CA ALA A 210 30.56 -8.86 0.83
C ALA A 210 31.25 -7.60 1.34
N LYS A 211 30.63 -6.89 2.29
CA LYS A 211 31.08 -5.59 2.81
C LYS A 211 31.20 -4.53 1.72
N VAL A 212 30.15 -4.35 0.93
CA VAL A 212 30.08 -3.37 -0.17
C VAL A 212 28.88 -2.45 0.01
N PRO A 213 28.91 -1.21 -0.53
CA PRO A 213 27.80 -0.30 -0.55
C PRO A 213 26.57 -0.89 -1.25
N PHE A 214 25.38 -0.53 -0.76
CA PHE A 214 24.11 -1.03 -1.24
C PHE A 214 23.18 0.13 -1.61
N PHE A 215 22.82 0.22 -2.89
CA PHE A 215 21.84 1.15 -3.41
C PHE A 215 20.49 0.45 -3.51
N SER A 216 19.49 0.94 -2.81
CA SER A 216 18.14 0.34 -2.86
C SER A 216 17.13 1.32 -3.41
N ILE A 217 16.35 0.86 -4.38
CA ILE A 217 15.25 1.60 -5.00
C ILE A 217 14.08 0.65 -5.30
N SER A 218 12.85 1.15 -5.26
CA SER A 218 11.69 0.40 -5.76
C SER A 218 11.48 0.71 -7.24
N GLY A 219 11.07 -0.29 -8.02
CA GLY A 219 10.64 -0.09 -9.42
C GLY A 219 9.55 0.98 -9.55
N SER A 220 8.67 1.09 -8.56
CA SER A 220 7.64 2.14 -8.52
C SER A 220 8.20 3.56 -8.42
N ASP A 221 9.40 3.75 -7.85
CA ASP A 221 10.05 5.07 -7.75
C ASP A 221 10.52 5.62 -9.11
N PHE A 222 10.60 4.76 -10.11
CA PHE A 222 10.92 5.17 -11.49
C PHE A 222 9.68 5.59 -12.29
N VAL A 223 8.49 5.21 -11.85
CA VAL A 223 7.23 5.55 -12.53
C VAL A 223 6.76 6.93 -12.06
N GLU A 224 6.82 7.91 -12.96
CA GLU A 224 6.39 9.29 -12.69
C GLU A 224 5.42 9.76 -13.77
N MET A 225 4.74 10.87 -13.53
CA MET A 225 3.81 11.43 -14.52
C MET A 225 4.50 12.22 -15.65
N PHE A 226 5.76 12.58 -15.44
CA PHE A 226 6.53 13.39 -16.39
C PHE A 226 7.49 12.54 -17.20
N VAL A 227 7.36 12.57 -18.51
CA VAL A 227 8.20 11.81 -19.46
C VAL A 227 9.68 12.14 -19.27
N GLY A 228 10.51 11.10 -19.18
CA GLY A 228 11.97 11.22 -19.06
C GLY A 228 12.53 11.36 -17.65
N VAL A 229 11.69 11.58 -16.63
CA VAL A 229 12.16 11.69 -15.23
C VAL A 229 12.65 10.34 -14.72
N GLY A 230 11.90 9.26 -14.97
CA GLY A 230 12.29 7.90 -14.62
C GLY A 230 13.62 7.50 -15.25
N ALA A 231 13.78 7.73 -16.55
CA ALA A 231 15.03 7.47 -17.27
C ALA A 231 16.23 8.27 -16.72
N SER A 232 16.01 9.53 -16.32
CA SER A 232 17.06 10.36 -15.69
C SER A 232 17.47 9.81 -14.33
N ARG A 233 16.53 9.31 -13.52
CA ARG A 233 16.81 8.68 -12.22
C ARG A 233 17.60 7.37 -12.37
N VAL A 234 17.25 6.57 -13.36
CA VAL A 234 18.03 5.36 -13.68
C VAL A 234 19.47 5.74 -13.96
N ARG A 235 19.71 6.68 -14.87
CA ARG A 235 21.07 7.14 -15.22
C ARG A 235 21.84 7.67 -14.00
N ASP A 236 21.23 8.55 -13.21
CA ASP A 236 21.85 9.13 -12.02
C ASP A 236 22.24 8.05 -10.99
N MET A 237 21.36 7.05 -10.78
CA MET A 237 21.63 5.92 -9.88
C MET A 237 22.84 5.11 -10.36
N PHE A 238 22.89 4.77 -11.65
CA PHE A 238 24.00 3.99 -12.21
C PHE A 238 25.32 4.78 -12.18
N GLU A 239 25.29 6.08 -12.46
CA GLU A 239 26.48 6.95 -12.33
C GLU A 239 26.99 7.04 -10.89
N GLN A 240 26.08 7.11 -9.91
CA GLN A 240 26.46 7.11 -8.49
C GLN A 240 27.06 5.76 -8.07
N ALA A 241 26.49 4.65 -8.53
CA ALA A 241 27.00 3.31 -8.25
C ALA A 241 28.40 3.09 -8.86
N LYS A 242 28.63 3.54 -10.09
CA LYS A 242 29.96 3.47 -10.73
C LYS A 242 31.05 4.19 -9.92
N LYS A 243 30.71 5.31 -9.28
CA LYS A 243 31.64 6.07 -8.42
C LYS A 243 31.98 5.37 -7.11
N GLN A 244 31.15 4.41 -6.68
CA GLN A 244 31.30 3.68 -5.41
C GLN A 244 31.52 2.17 -5.63
N SER A 245 32.04 1.79 -6.78
CA SER A 245 32.40 0.41 -7.08
C SER A 245 33.56 -0.08 -6.17
N PRO A 246 33.54 -1.34 -5.65
CA PRO A 246 32.49 -2.36 -5.87
C PRO A 246 31.23 -2.10 -5.05
N CYS A 247 30.04 -2.29 -5.65
CA CYS A 247 28.75 -2.06 -4.97
C CYS A 247 27.61 -2.91 -5.56
N ILE A 248 26.48 -2.94 -4.87
CA ILE A 248 25.26 -3.58 -5.32
C ILE A 248 24.17 -2.53 -5.57
N ILE A 249 23.51 -2.61 -6.73
CA ILE A 249 22.25 -1.92 -7.02
C ILE A 249 21.12 -2.93 -6.83
N PHE A 250 20.19 -2.63 -5.92
CA PHE A 250 19.00 -3.45 -5.69
C PHE A 250 17.74 -2.72 -6.16
N ILE A 251 17.00 -3.37 -7.06
CA ILE A 251 15.73 -2.87 -7.60
C ILE A 251 14.63 -3.80 -7.13
N ASP A 252 13.84 -3.36 -6.15
CA ASP A 252 12.67 -4.11 -5.70
C ASP A 252 11.48 -3.88 -6.63
N GLU A 253 10.59 -4.86 -6.74
CA GLU A 253 9.39 -4.77 -7.57
C GLU A 253 9.69 -4.33 -9.02
N ILE A 254 10.69 -4.95 -9.66
CA ILE A 254 11.11 -4.59 -11.02
C ILE A 254 9.97 -4.68 -12.05
N ASP A 255 8.95 -5.49 -11.78
CA ASP A 255 7.75 -5.63 -12.61
C ASP A 255 6.91 -4.34 -12.70
N ALA A 256 7.10 -3.36 -11.81
CA ALA A 256 6.48 -2.05 -11.95
C ALA A 256 6.95 -1.30 -13.22
N VAL A 257 8.21 -1.51 -13.64
CA VAL A 257 8.83 -0.88 -14.82
C VAL A 257 9.02 -1.87 -15.96
N GLY A 258 9.36 -3.11 -15.63
CA GLY A 258 9.79 -4.15 -16.56
C GLY A 258 8.68 -4.92 -17.26
N ARG A 259 7.44 -4.48 -17.27
CA ARG A 259 6.32 -5.18 -17.91
C ARG A 259 6.44 -5.24 -19.42
N HIS A 260 5.90 -6.32 -20.00
CA HIS A 260 5.67 -6.50 -21.43
C HIS A 260 4.99 -5.29 -22.08
N ARG A 261 5.39 -4.99 -23.32
CA ARG A 261 4.83 -3.94 -24.18
C ARG A 261 3.37 -4.26 -24.49
N GLY A 262 2.43 -3.53 -23.89
CA GLY A 262 1.00 -3.65 -24.19
C GLY A 262 0.59 -2.62 -25.26
N THR A 263 -0.32 -3.01 -26.15
CA THR A 263 -0.92 -2.12 -27.20
C THR A 263 -1.97 -1.15 -26.63
N GLY A 264 -1.80 -0.68 -25.38
CA GLY A 264 -2.74 0.23 -24.73
C GLY A 264 -2.50 1.69 -25.08
N MET A 265 -3.53 2.38 -25.57
CA MET A 265 -3.52 3.83 -25.82
C MET A 265 -3.65 4.62 -24.50
N GLY A 266 -2.50 5.01 -23.89
CA GLY A 266 -2.50 5.88 -22.71
C GLY A 266 -1.11 6.40 -22.39
N GLY A 267 -0.94 7.70 -22.17
CA GLY A 267 0.34 8.41 -21.98
C GLY A 267 1.23 7.97 -20.81
N GLY A 268 0.78 7.04 -19.96
CA GLY A 268 1.61 6.42 -18.90
C GLY A 268 2.44 5.21 -19.36
N HIS A 269 2.22 4.74 -20.59
CA HIS A 269 3.00 3.62 -21.15
C HIS A 269 4.35 4.09 -21.72
N ASP A 270 4.37 5.27 -22.35
CA ASP A 270 5.58 5.82 -23.00
C ASP A 270 6.70 6.09 -21.99
N GLU A 271 6.36 6.54 -20.79
CA GLU A 271 7.34 6.83 -19.75
C GLU A 271 7.97 5.56 -19.17
N ARG A 272 7.15 4.53 -18.92
CA ARG A 272 7.65 3.22 -18.45
C ARG A 272 8.57 2.57 -19.48
N GLU A 273 8.18 2.60 -20.75
CA GLU A 273 8.98 2.06 -21.84
C GLU A 273 10.32 2.81 -21.99
N GLN A 274 10.29 4.14 -21.89
CA GLN A 274 11.51 4.94 -21.92
C GLN A 274 12.44 4.62 -20.74
N THR A 275 11.86 4.44 -19.55
CA THR A 275 12.60 4.08 -18.33
C THR A 275 13.19 2.67 -18.45
N LEU A 276 12.41 1.69 -18.94
CA LEU A 276 12.89 0.35 -19.22
C LEU A 276 14.04 0.37 -20.22
N ASN A 277 13.89 1.06 -21.34
CA ASN A 277 14.94 1.17 -22.36
C ASN A 277 16.20 1.80 -21.77
N GLN A 278 16.09 2.82 -20.92
CA GLN A 278 17.25 3.40 -20.25
C GLN A 278 17.92 2.39 -19.31
N LEU A 279 17.13 1.61 -18.55
CA LEU A 279 17.67 0.54 -17.69
C LEU A 279 18.46 -0.48 -18.51
N LEU A 280 17.91 -0.91 -19.66
CA LEU A 280 18.58 -1.84 -20.55
C LEU A 280 19.90 -1.27 -21.11
N VAL A 281 19.91 0.02 -21.49
CA VAL A 281 21.11 0.72 -21.97
C VAL A 281 22.18 0.81 -20.88
N GLU A 282 21.79 1.17 -19.64
CA GLU A 282 22.74 1.25 -18.54
C GLU A 282 23.34 -0.13 -18.19
N MET A 283 22.52 -1.20 -18.22
CA MET A 283 23.01 -2.56 -18.00
C MET A 283 23.93 -3.05 -19.11
N ASP A 284 23.61 -2.76 -20.36
CA ASP A 284 24.46 -3.11 -21.51
C ASP A 284 25.78 -2.32 -21.51
N GLY A 285 25.74 -1.09 -20.99
CA GLY A 285 26.89 -0.19 -20.92
C GLY A 285 27.92 -0.51 -19.82
N PHE A 286 27.69 -1.54 -18.99
CA PHE A 286 28.70 -2.02 -18.06
C PHE A 286 29.78 -2.81 -18.78
N GLU A 287 31.03 -2.37 -18.67
CA GLU A 287 32.16 -3.23 -18.97
C GLU A 287 32.33 -4.24 -17.81
N GLY A 288 32.59 -5.51 -18.12
CA GLY A 288 32.57 -6.63 -17.16
C GLY A 288 33.54 -6.52 -15.96
N ASN A 289 34.25 -5.42 -15.81
CA ASN A 289 35.26 -5.16 -14.77
C ASN A 289 34.87 -4.04 -13.79
N GLU A 290 33.68 -3.44 -13.92
CA GLU A 290 33.33 -2.26 -13.11
C GLU A 290 32.94 -2.61 -11.66
N GLY A 291 32.81 -3.88 -11.28
CA GLY A 291 32.51 -4.30 -9.90
C GLY A 291 31.11 -3.92 -9.40
N VAL A 292 30.20 -3.55 -10.30
CA VAL A 292 28.81 -3.25 -9.96
C VAL A 292 27.93 -4.43 -10.33
N ILE A 293 27.16 -4.94 -9.37
CA ILE A 293 26.18 -6.01 -9.59
C ILE A 293 24.77 -5.45 -9.42
N VAL A 294 23.90 -5.70 -10.39
CA VAL A 294 22.49 -5.32 -10.31
C VAL A 294 21.68 -6.51 -9.84
N ILE A 295 20.98 -6.38 -8.73
CA ILE A 295 20.05 -7.39 -8.22
C ILE A 295 18.64 -6.84 -8.33
N ALA A 296 17.75 -7.54 -9.05
CA ALA A 296 16.34 -7.17 -9.09
C ALA A 296 15.48 -8.22 -8.38
N ALA A 297 14.36 -7.81 -7.81
CA ALA A 297 13.40 -8.72 -7.20
C ALA A 297 12.02 -8.54 -7.83
N THR A 298 11.32 -9.66 -8.04
CA THR A 298 9.92 -9.68 -8.51
C THR A 298 9.15 -10.84 -7.90
N ASN A 299 7.85 -10.62 -7.73
CA ASN A 299 6.90 -11.69 -7.39
C ASN A 299 6.22 -12.27 -8.65
N ARG A 300 6.42 -11.63 -9.81
CA ARG A 300 5.73 -11.95 -11.06
C ARG A 300 6.71 -12.00 -12.25
N PRO A 301 7.49 -13.05 -12.38
CA PRO A 301 8.43 -13.18 -13.49
C PRO A 301 7.72 -13.30 -14.87
N ASP A 302 6.47 -13.77 -14.86
CA ASP A 302 5.60 -13.95 -16.03
C ASP A 302 5.31 -12.66 -16.80
N VAL A 303 5.28 -11.53 -16.10
CA VAL A 303 4.94 -10.22 -16.71
C VAL A 303 6.16 -9.44 -17.22
N LEU A 304 7.38 -9.93 -16.98
CA LEU A 304 8.59 -9.21 -17.33
C LEU A 304 8.88 -9.27 -18.85
N ASP A 305 9.39 -8.16 -19.38
CA ASP A 305 9.85 -8.10 -20.78
C ASP A 305 11.04 -9.08 -20.98
N PRO A 306 10.97 -10.01 -21.95
CA PRO A 306 12.06 -10.95 -22.23
C PRO A 306 13.40 -10.28 -22.54
N ALA A 307 13.40 -9.00 -22.93
CA ALA A 307 14.61 -8.23 -23.14
C ALA A 307 15.45 -8.08 -21.86
N LEU A 308 14.81 -8.09 -20.68
CA LEU A 308 15.50 -8.05 -19.39
C LEU A 308 16.26 -9.35 -19.08
N LEU A 309 15.77 -10.47 -19.59
CA LEU A 309 16.31 -11.82 -19.32
C LEU A 309 17.38 -12.25 -20.31
N ARG A 310 17.78 -11.37 -21.25
CA ARG A 310 18.84 -11.68 -22.22
C ARG A 310 20.21 -11.75 -21.55
N PRO A 311 21.12 -12.62 -22.06
CA PRO A 311 22.50 -12.66 -21.57
C PRO A 311 23.17 -11.28 -21.54
N GLY A 312 23.87 -10.99 -20.46
CA GLY A 312 24.50 -9.69 -20.22
C GLY A 312 23.63 -8.70 -19.44
N ARG A 313 22.38 -9.06 -19.10
CA ARG A 313 21.45 -8.30 -18.25
C ARG A 313 21.12 -9.11 -17.00
N PHE A 314 19.85 -9.53 -16.79
CA PHE A 314 19.50 -10.48 -15.73
C PHE A 314 19.67 -11.91 -16.23
N ASP A 315 20.90 -12.31 -16.40
CA ASP A 315 21.27 -13.60 -16.96
C ASP A 315 21.29 -14.74 -15.92
N ARG A 316 21.20 -14.41 -14.63
CA ARG A 316 21.03 -15.38 -13.55
C ARG A 316 19.71 -15.17 -12.84
N GLN A 317 18.96 -16.25 -12.66
CA GLN A 317 17.75 -16.26 -11.86
C GLN A 317 18.00 -17.05 -10.58
N VAL A 318 17.61 -16.47 -9.44
CA VAL A 318 17.65 -17.10 -8.12
C VAL A 318 16.23 -17.21 -7.60
N VAL A 319 15.77 -18.43 -7.40
CA VAL A 319 14.42 -18.70 -6.91
C VAL A 319 14.42 -18.71 -5.38
N VAL A 320 13.67 -17.80 -4.79
CA VAL A 320 13.47 -17.71 -3.35
C VAL A 320 12.09 -18.27 -3.02
N SER A 321 12.02 -19.58 -2.82
CA SER A 321 10.79 -20.33 -2.56
C SER A 321 10.20 -20.04 -1.18
N LEU A 322 8.97 -20.50 -0.95
CA LEU A 322 8.44 -20.60 0.42
C LEU A 322 9.30 -21.58 1.22
N PRO A 323 9.53 -21.31 2.52
CA PRO A 323 10.36 -22.16 3.34
C PRO A 323 9.68 -23.53 3.61
N ASP A 324 10.46 -24.60 3.58
CA ASP A 324 10.06 -25.91 4.05
C ASP A 324 9.91 -25.94 5.58
N ILE A 325 9.54 -27.08 6.15
CA ILE A 325 9.32 -27.21 7.59
C ILE A 325 10.57 -26.84 8.41
N ILE A 326 11.76 -27.22 7.92
CA ILE A 326 13.03 -26.91 8.59
C ILE A 326 13.33 -25.42 8.50
N GLY A 327 13.14 -24.85 7.33
CA GLY A 327 13.29 -23.40 7.09
C GLY A 327 12.32 -22.57 7.93
N ARG A 328 11.05 -23.00 8.07
CA ARG A 328 10.09 -22.33 8.94
C ARG A 328 10.52 -22.35 10.39
N GLU A 329 11.03 -23.47 10.88
CA GLU A 329 11.57 -23.58 12.24
C GLU A 329 12.76 -22.65 12.45
N GLN A 330 13.69 -22.58 11.48
CA GLN A 330 14.84 -21.68 11.54
C GLN A 330 14.40 -20.20 11.56
N ILE A 331 13.45 -19.83 10.70
CA ILE A 331 12.90 -18.48 10.64
C ILE A 331 12.22 -18.11 11.96
N LEU A 332 11.39 -19.00 12.51
CA LEU A 332 10.76 -18.79 13.81
C LEU A 332 11.82 -18.56 14.90
N LYS A 333 12.87 -19.36 14.97
CA LYS A 333 13.98 -19.18 15.91
C LYS A 333 14.63 -17.80 15.80
N VAL A 334 14.82 -17.30 14.57
CA VAL A 334 15.39 -15.96 14.33
C VAL A 334 14.48 -14.87 14.90
N HIS A 335 13.17 -14.92 14.61
CA HIS A 335 12.23 -13.91 15.07
C HIS A 335 11.93 -14.01 16.58
N MET A 336 11.90 -15.22 17.13
CA MET A 336 11.67 -15.47 18.56
C MET A 336 12.82 -14.99 19.45
N LYS A 337 14.05 -14.85 18.94
CA LYS A 337 15.18 -14.27 19.71
C LYS A 337 14.90 -12.88 20.29
N LYS A 338 13.98 -12.14 19.68
CA LYS A 338 13.64 -10.75 20.07
C LYS A 338 12.46 -10.67 21.05
N VAL A 339 11.86 -11.81 21.39
CA VAL A 339 10.64 -11.89 22.20
C VAL A 339 10.91 -12.69 23.45
N PRO A 340 10.47 -12.25 24.64
CA PRO A 340 10.60 -13.01 25.87
C PRO A 340 9.65 -14.22 25.83
N LEU A 341 10.22 -15.42 25.75
CA LEU A 341 9.48 -16.68 25.67
C LEU A 341 9.34 -17.32 27.02
N GLY A 342 8.19 -17.97 27.25
CA GLY A 342 7.96 -18.84 28.39
C GLY A 342 8.57 -20.24 28.22
N ASP A 343 8.62 -21.00 29.32
CA ASP A 343 9.08 -22.39 29.29
C ASP A 343 8.15 -23.25 28.43
N GLY A 344 8.73 -24.20 27.69
CA GLY A 344 7.99 -25.17 26.87
C GLY A 344 7.53 -24.65 25.49
N VAL A 345 8.00 -23.49 25.02
CA VAL A 345 7.79 -23.03 23.66
C VAL A 345 8.67 -23.83 22.70
N ASP A 346 8.03 -24.59 21.80
CA ASP A 346 8.70 -25.37 20.77
C ASP A 346 8.42 -24.82 19.37
N PRO A 347 9.41 -24.16 18.71
CA PRO A 347 9.28 -23.64 17.36
C PRO A 347 8.95 -24.72 16.33
N ALA A 348 9.38 -25.98 16.54
CA ALA A 348 9.12 -27.06 15.59
C ALA A 348 7.63 -27.42 15.52
N VAL A 349 6.89 -27.31 16.61
CA VAL A 349 5.45 -27.53 16.64
C VAL A 349 4.72 -26.46 15.81
N ILE A 350 5.13 -25.20 15.98
CA ILE A 350 4.56 -24.10 15.21
C ILE A 350 4.93 -24.21 13.73
N ALA A 351 6.18 -24.57 13.39
CA ALA A 351 6.63 -24.76 12.02
C ALA A 351 5.84 -25.85 11.29
N ARG A 352 5.55 -26.97 11.95
CA ARG A 352 4.66 -28.01 11.43
C ARG A 352 3.24 -27.49 11.21
N GLY A 353 2.78 -26.65 12.14
CA GLY A 353 1.44 -26.06 12.11
C GLY A 353 1.23 -24.90 11.13
N THR A 354 2.25 -24.52 10.34
CA THR A 354 2.20 -23.36 9.43
C THR A 354 2.67 -23.68 8.00
N PRO A 355 2.08 -24.72 7.34
CA PRO A 355 2.43 -25.03 5.98
C PRO A 355 2.09 -23.85 5.05
N GLY A 356 2.98 -23.55 4.09
CA GLY A 356 2.78 -22.48 3.12
C GLY A 356 2.99 -21.05 3.66
N PHE A 357 3.41 -20.87 4.92
CA PHE A 357 3.74 -19.55 5.45
C PHE A 357 5.06 -19.06 4.89
N SER A 358 5.07 -17.80 4.49
CA SER A 358 6.29 -17.06 4.14
C SER A 358 7.06 -16.62 5.40
N GLY A 359 8.28 -16.16 5.22
CA GLY A 359 9.05 -15.58 6.33
C GLY A 359 8.37 -14.37 6.97
N ALA A 360 7.65 -13.57 6.19
CA ALA A 360 6.88 -12.44 6.70
C ALA A 360 5.66 -12.88 7.53
N ASP A 361 4.98 -13.96 7.12
CA ASP A 361 3.85 -14.51 7.87
C ASP A 361 4.30 -15.07 9.22
N LEU A 362 5.46 -15.76 9.25
CA LEU A 362 6.05 -16.27 10.49
C LEU A 362 6.51 -15.14 11.42
N ALA A 363 7.09 -14.08 10.87
CA ALA A 363 7.44 -12.89 11.65
C ALA A 363 6.19 -12.22 12.25
N ASN A 364 5.12 -12.11 11.46
CA ASN A 364 3.84 -11.60 11.92
C ASN A 364 3.21 -12.50 12.99
N LEU A 365 3.32 -13.82 12.86
CA LEU A 365 2.83 -14.77 13.86
C LEU A 365 3.48 -14.54 15.23
N VAL A 366 4.79 -14.40 15.26
CA VAL A 366 5.53 -14.11 16.51
C VAL A 366 5.13 -12.76 17.09
N ASN A 367 4.95 -11.74 16.26
CA ASN A 367 4.48 -10.42 16.68
C ASN A 367 3.04 -10.47 17.24
N GLU A 368 2.11 -11.16 16.57
CA GLU A 368 0.74 -11.31 17.05
C GLU A 368 0.66 -12.07 18.36
N ALA A 369 1.50 -13.10 18.54
CA ALA A 369 1.61 -13.82 19.82
C ALA A 369 2.06 -12.90 20.95
N ALA A 370 3.04 -12.03 20.70
CA ALA A 370 3.48 -11.04 21.68
C ALA A 370 2.37 -10.03 22.03
N LEU A 371 1.56 -9.63 21.04
CA LEU A 371 0.40 -8.77 21.26
C LEU A 371 -0.70 -9.47 22.06
N PHE A 372 -0.92 -10.77 21.87
CA PHE A 372 -1.85 -11.55 22.70
C PHE A 372 -1.37 -11.65 24.14
N ALA A 373 -0.09 -11.94 24.38
CA ALA A 373 0.50 -11.97 25.71
C ALA A 373 0.34 -10.60 26.42
N ALA A 374 0.64 -9.50 25.70
CA ALA A 374 0.50 -8.16 26.24
C ALA A 374 -0.95 -7.82 26.64
N ARG A 375 -1.95 -8.19 25.81
CA ARG A 375 -3.38 -8.01 26.14
C ARG A 375 -3.85 -8.78 27.36
N ARG A 376 -3.20 -9.91 27.65
CA ARG A 376 -3.45 -10.73 28.84
C ARG A 376 -2.60 -10.33 30.05
N ASN A 377 -1.85 -9.22 29.95
CA ASN A 377 -0.90 -8.76 30.97
C ASN A 377 0.16 -9.81 31.36
N GLN A 378 0.52 -10.69 30.43
CA GLN A 378 1.58 -11.67 30.62
C GLN A 378 2.94 -11.05 30.32
N ARG A 379 3.98 -11.51 31.00
CA ARG A 379 5.36 -11.04 30.78
C ARG A 379 6.14 -11.87 29.77
N LEU A 380 5.68 -13.08 29.49
CA LEU A 380 6.31 -14.05 28.59
C LEU A 380 5.27 -14.53 27.59
N VAL A 381 5.72 -14.82 26.37
CA VAL A 381 4.90 -15.45 25.34
C VAL A 381 4.96 -16.95 25.51
N SER A 382 3.83 -17.58 25.74
CA SER A 382 3.71 -19.04 25.87
C SER A 382 3.32 -19.70 24.55
N MET A 383 3.29 -21.02 24.54
CA MET A 383 2.83 -21.79 23.39
C MET A 383 1.36 -21.49 23.05
N GLU A 384 0.53 -21.16 24.06
CA GLU A 384 -0.88 -20.82 23.88
C GLU A 384 -1.06 -19.55 23.03
N GLU A 385 -0.29 -18.48 23.30
CA GLU A 385 -0.36 -17.26 22.51
C GLU A 385 0.12 -17.46 21.06
N LEU A 386 1.12 -18.31 20.85
CA LEU A 386 1.58 -18.68 19.52
C LEU A 386 0.51 -19.46 18.73
N GLU A 387 -0.19 -20.39 19.39
CA GLU A 387 -1.31 -21.11 18.79
C GLU A 387 -2.48 -20.18 18.47
N LEU A 388 -2.83 -19.26 19.37
CA LEU A 388 -3.87 -18.26 19.12
C LEU A 388 -3.51 -17.31 17.96
N ALA A 389 -2.25 -16.92 17.86
CA ALA A 389 -1.76 -16.11 16.76
C ALA A 389 -1.84 -16.86 15.42
N LYS A 390 -1.43 -18.14 15.41
CA LYS A 390 -1.56 -19.02 14.26
C LYS A 390 -3.02 -19.13 13.81
N ASP A 391 -3.92 -19.44 14.75
CA ASP A 391 -5.35 -19.54 14.49
C ASP A 391 -5.91 -18.24 13.90
N LYS A 392 -5.53 -17.09 14.45
CA LYS A 392 -5.96 -15.78 13.95
C LYS A 392 -5.49 -15.51 12.51
N ILE A 393 -4.26 -15.88 12.17
CA ILE A 393 -3.70 -15.65 10.84
C ILE A 393 -4.33 -16.60 9.82
N MET A 394 -4.47 -17.88 10.16
CA MET A 394 -5.01 -18.89 9.25
C MET A 394 -6.53 -18.79 9.05
N MET A 395 -7.27 -18.53 10.12
CA MET A 395 -8.74 -18.58 10.14
C MET A 395 -9.41 -17.21 10.28
N GLY A 396 -8.64 -16.16 10.57
CA GLY A 396 -9.17 -14.84 10.87
C GLY A 396 -9.49 -14.62 12.35
N ALA A 397 -9.85 -13.38 12.69
CA ALA A 397 -10.21 -13.00 14.06
C ALA A 397 -11.54 -13.61 14.49
N GLU A 398 -11.65 -14.00 15.75
CA GLU A 398 -12.90 -14.45 16.36
C GLU A 398 -13.96 -13.34 16.35
N ARG A 399 -15.17 -13.69 15.94
CA ARG A 399 -16.33 -12.76 15.91
C ARG A 399 -17.13 -12.88 17.21
N LYS A 400 -16.57 -12.41 18.31
CA LYS A 400 -17.20 -12.48 19.64
C LYS A 400 -18.54 -11.76 19.77
N SER A 401 -18.83 -10.82 18.86
CA SER A 401 -20.12 -10.10 18.82
C SER A 401 -21.23 -10.86 18.09
N MET A 402 -20.90 -11.95 17.39
CA MET A 402 -21.87 -12.73 16.65
C MET A 402 -22.44 -13.83 17.55
N VAL A 403 -23.65 -13.62 18.05
CA VAL A 403 -24.37 -14.62 18.81
C VAL A 403 -25.17 -15.49 17.84
N MET A 404 -24.73 -16.73 17.64
CA MET A 404 -25.52 -17.72 16.89
C MET A 404 -26.64 -18.27 17.80
N ASN A 405 -27.80 -18.50 17.21
CA ASN A 405 -28.86 -19.22 17.92
C ASN A 405 -28.48 -20.71 18.09
N GLU A 406 -29.06 -21.37 19.08
CA GLU A 406 -28.73 -22.76 19.41
C GLU A 406 -28.94 -23.73 18.22
N LYS A 407 -29.95 -23.44 17.35
CA LYS A 407 -30.22 -24.25 16.17
C LYS A 407 -29.11 -24.09 15.12
N GLU A 408 -28.69 -22.86 14.85
CA GLU A 408 -27.55 -22.58 13.93
C GLU A 408 -26.23 -23.15 14.47
N LYS A 409 -25.99 -23.00 15.76
CA LYS A 409 -24.82 -23.56 16.42
C LYS A 409 -24.75 -25.07 16.30
N ARG A 410 -25.89 -25.74 16.52
CA ARG A 410 -25.98 -27.18 16.37
C ARG A 410 -25.83 -27.64 14.92
N ASN A 411 -26.41 -26.91 13.96
CA ASN A 411 -26.26 -27.22 12.55
C ASN A 411 -24.78 -27.07 12.12
N THR A 412 -24.12 -26.01 12.53
CA THR A 412 -22.66 -25.81 12.31
C THR A 412 -21.86 -26.95 12.93
N ALA A 413 -22.20 -27.39 14.15
CA ALA A 413 -21.50 -28.48 14.82
C ALA A 413 -21.60 -29.79 13.99
N TYR A 414 -22.79 -30.13 13.45
CA TYR A 414 -22.92 -31.28 12.57
C TYR A 414 -22.15 -31.11 11.26
N HIS A 415 -22.20 -29.92 10.65
CA HIS A 415 -21.49 -29.61 9.42
C HIS A 415 -19.97 -29.84 9.58
N GLU A 416 -19.36 -29.23 10.59
CA GLU A 416 -17.93 -29.37 10.87
C GLU A 416 -17.54 -30.81 11.28
N SER A 417 -18.40 -31.47 12.05
CA SER A 417 -18.19 -32.87 12.39
C SER A 417 -18.21 -33.79 11.17
N GLY A 418 -19.04 -33.47 10.18
CA GLY A 418 -19.10 -34.19 8.90
C GLY A 418 -17.78 -34.12 8.15
N HIS A 419 -17.18 -32.93 8.03
CA HIS A 419 -15.86 -32.76 7.44
C HIS A 419 -14.79 -33.54 8.18
N ALA A 420 -14.78 -33.45 9.50
CA ALA A 420 -13.78 -34.09 10.34
C ALA A 420 -13.82 -35.62 10.27
N ILE A 421 -15.00 -36.22 10.35
CA ILE A 421 -15.15 -37.68 10.31
C ILE A 421 -14.78 -38.23 8.95
N VAL A 422 -15.29 -37.63 7.85
CA VAL A 422 -14.96 -38.08 6.51
C VAL A 422 -13.47 -37.93 6.25
N GLY A 423 -12.87 -36.76 6.59
CA GLY A 423 -11.43 -36.55 6.43
C GLY A 423 -10.60 -37.55 7.25
N ARG A 424 -11.01 -37.90 8.46
CA ARG A 424 -10.29 -38.87 9.32
C ARG A 424 -10.36 -40.30 8.81
N LEU A 425 -11.45 -40.67 8.12
CA LEU A 425 -11.68 -42.03 7.59
C LEU A 425 -11.16 -42.21 6.16
N MET A 426 -10.89 -41.12 5.44
CA MET A 426 -10.35 -41.23 4.08
C MET A 426 -8.85 -41.54 4.11
N PRO A 427 -8.39 -42.56 3.34
CA PRO A 427 -6.98 -42.88 3.24
C PRO A 427 -6.20 -41.74 2.58
N GLU A 428 -4.97 -41.54 3.00
CA GLU A 428 -4.04 -40.50 2.48
C GLU A 428 -4.49 -39.06 2.71
N HIS A 429 -5.65 -38.83 3.36
CA HIS A 429 -6.07 -37.47 3.74
C HIS A 429 -5.19 -36.91 4.86
N ASP A 430 -5.01 -35.60 4.87
CA ASP A 430 -4.30 -34.94 5.98
C ASP A 430 -5.03 -35.15 7.30
N PRO A 431 -4.33 -35.34 8.42
CA PRO A 431 -4.98 -35.53 9.70
C PRO A 431 -5.74 -34.29 10.17
N VAL A 432 -6.87 -34.52 10.83
CA VAL A 432 -7.65 -33.45 11.46
C VAL A 432 -6.86 -32.90 12.64
N TYR A 433 -6.60 -31.61 12.63
CA TYR A 433 -5.88 -30.93 13.71
C TYR A 433 -6.82 -30.37 14.77
N LYS A 434 -7.86 -29.67 14.34
CA LYS A 434 -8.80 -28.95 15.20
C LYS A 434 -10.15 -28.78 14.48
N VAL A 435 -11.23 -28.81 15.23
CA VAL A 435 -12.58 -28.44 14.78
C VAL A 435 -13.15 -27.38 15.69
N SER A 436 -13.72 -26.33 15.17
CA SER A 436 -14.30 -25.24 15.96
C SER A 436 -15.60 -24.74 15.35
N ILE A 437 -16.55 -24.41 16.20
CA ILE A 437 -17.81 -23.75 15.82
C ILE A 437 -17.85 -22.28 16.26
N ILE A 438 -16.70 -21.73 16.64
CA ILE A 438 -16.55 -20.29 16.91
C ILE A 438 -16.48 -19.55 15.58
N PRO A 439 -17.37 -18.59 15.30
CA PRO A 439 -17.36 -17.84 14.04
C PRO A 439 -16.06 -17.06 13.87
N ARG A 440 -15.42 -17.23 12.68
CA ARG A 440 -14.19 -16.52 12.31
C ARG A 440 -14.30 -15.97 10.89
N GLY A 441 -13.94 -14.71 10.70
CA GLY A 441 -14.01 -14.09 9.37
C GLY A 441 -15.40 -14.21 8.75
N ARG A 442 -15.56 -14.98 7.67
CA ARG A 442 -16.83 -15.27 6.99
C ARG A 442 -17.41 -16.65 7.33
N ALA A 443 -16.63 -17.52 7.98
CA ALA A 443 -17.03 -18.87 8.32
C ALA A 443 -17.73 -18.90 9.69
N LEU A 444 -18.76 -19.74 9.82
CA LEU A 444 -19.48 -19.99 11.07
C LEU A 444 -18.78 -21.04 11.93
N GLY A 445 -18.04 -21.95 11.29
CA GLY A 445 -17.18 -22.95 11.89
C GLY A 445 -15.96 -23.20 11.00
N VAL A 446 -15.07 -24.07 11.43
CA VAL A 446 -13.91 -24.49 10.68
C VAL A 446 -13.40 -25.85 11.13
N THR A 447 -13.15 -26.70 10.15
CA THR A 447 -12.42 -27.97 10.34
C THR A 447 -11.04 -27.81 9.73
N MET A 448 -10.01 -27.86 10.55
CA MET A 448 -8.63 -27.67 10.13
C MET A 448 -7.93 -29.01 9.96
N PHE A 449 -7.43 -29.24 8.76
CA PHE A 449 -6.54 -30.36 8.44
C PHE A 449 -5.12 -29.83 8.37
N LEU A 450 -4.17 -30.59 8.90
CA LEU A 450 -2.76 -30.17 8.95
C LEU A 450 -1.89 -31.31 8.41
N PRO A 451 -1.14 -31.10 7.34
CA PRO A 451 -0.23 -32.10 6.83
C PRO A 451 0.90 -32.36 7.86
N GLU A 452 1.30 -33.63 7.98
CA GLU A 452 2.43 -34.01 8.85
C GLU A 452 3.78 -33.61 8.23
N GLU A 453 3.84 -33.56 6.88
CA GLU A 453 5.00 -33.20 6.08
C GLU A 453 4.59 -32.28 4.94
N ASP A 454 5.52 -31.50 4.42
CA ASP A 454 5.29 -30.66 3.23
C ASP A 454 5.16 -31.57 1.99
N LYS A 455 3.99 -31.52 1.32
CA LYS A 455 3.69 -32.34 0.15
C LYS A 455 3.82 -31.49 -1.11
N TYR A 456 4.69 -31.89 -2.01
CA TYR A 456 4.89 -31.22 -3.31
C TYR A 456 4.06 -31.82 -4.45
N SER A 457 3.48 -33.00 -4.24
CA SER A 457 2.61 -33.68 -5.20
C SER A 457 1.45 -34.36 -4.47
N HIS A 458 0.31 -34.45 -5.14
CA HIS A 458 -0.90 -35.07 -4.60
C HIS A 458 -1.28 -36.28 -5.42
N SER A 459 -1.52 -37.40 -4.75
CA SER A 459 -2.02 -38.60 -5.42
C SER A 459 -3.50 -38.45 -5.80
N LYS A 460 -3.99 -39.22 -6.79
CA LYS A 460 -5.42 -39.31 -7.12
C LYS A 460 -6.26 -39.68 -5.88
N ARG A 461 -5.75 -40.55 -5.02
CA ARG A 461 -6.45 -40.98 -3.79
C ARG A 461 -6.57 -39.84 -2.78
N PHE A 462 -5.51 -39.05 -2.61
CA PHE A 462 -5.53 -37.85 -1.77
C PHE A 462 -6.58 -36.84 -2.24
N LEU A 463 -6.62 -36.54 -3.55
CA LEU A 463 -7.58 -35.59 -4.14
C LEU A 463 -9.03 -36.09 -3.98
N ILE A 464 -9.27 -37.38 -4.21
CA ILE A 464 -10.57 -37.99 -3.95
C ILE A 464 -10.94 -37.87 -2.46
N GLY A 465 -9.99 -38.09 -1.56
CA GLY A 465 -10.17 -37.91 -0.13
C GLY A 465 -10.59 -36.49 0.25
N GLN A 466 -9.92 -35.49 -0.35
CA GLN A 466 -10.29 -34.09 -0.16
C GLN A 466 -11.71 -33.77 -0.66
N ILE A 467 -12.08 -34.26 -1.87
CA ILE A 467 -13.42 -34.04 -2.41
C ILE A 467 -14.48 -34.70 -1.51
N CYS A 468 -14.24 -35.93 -1.03
CA CYS A 468 -15.14 -36.57 -0.08
C CYS A 468 -15.29 -35.77 1.20
N SER A 469 -14.19 -35.31 1.78
CA SER A 469 -14.19 -34.50 3.00
C SER A 469 -14.97 -33.19 2.84
N LEU A 470 -14.83 -32.50 1.70
CA LEU A 470 -15.58 -31.28 1.40
C LEU A 470 -17.09 -31.50 1.36
N PHE A 471 -17.56 -32.67 0.95
CA PHE A 471 -18.99 -32.99 1.00
C PHE A 471 -19.49 -33.43 2.38
N GLY A 472 -18.58 -33.76 3.31
CA GLY A 472 -18.91 -34.22 4.65
C GLY A 472 -19.86 -33.31 5.40
N GLY A 473 -19.63 -31.99 5.36
CA GLY A 473 -20.48 -31.01 6.04
C GLY A 473 -21.92 -31.00 5.51
N ARG A 474 -22.10 -30.90 4.19
CA ARG A 474 -23.44 -30.93 3.56
C ARG A 474 -24.19 -32.23 3.84
N ILE A 475 -23.51 -33.38 3.74
CA ILE A 475 -24.11 -34.68 3.99
C ILE A 475 -24.52 -34.82 5.46
N ALA A 476 -23.72 -34.34 6.39
CA ALA A 476 -24.07 -34.31 7.80
C ALA A 476 -25.36 -33.49 8.07
N GLU A 477 -25.50 -32.33 7.43
CA GLU A 477 -26.76 -31.55 7.47
C GLU A 477 -27.93 -32.34 6.89
N GLU A 478 -27.76 -32.97 5.74
CA GLU A 478 -28.80 -33.76 5.09
C GLU A 478 -29.28 -34.93 5.97
N LEU A 479 -28.36 -35.67 6.59
CA LEU A 479 -28.65 -36.77 7.47
C LEU A 479 -29.35 -36.34 8.77
N THR A 480 -29.18 -35.10 9.20
CA THR A 480 -29.67 -34.58 10.48
C THR A 480 -30.96 -33.79 10.33
N LEU A 481 -31.08 -32.97 9.29
CA LEU A 481 -32.17 -32.03 9.07
C LEU A 481 -33.11 -32.48 7.93
N GLY A 482 -32.73 -33.53 7.19
CA GLY A 482 -33.37 -33.91 5.93
C GLY A 482 -32.97 -32.98 4.76
N PHE A 483 -33.26 -33.38 3.54
CA PHE A 483 -32.88 -32.65 2.33
C PHE A 483 -33.40 -31.20 2.30
N ASP A 484 -34.62 -30.98 2.76
CA ASP A 484 -35.25 -29.66 2.78
C ASP A 484 -34.64 -28.71 3.84
N GLY A 485 -33.96 -29.28 4.82
CA GLY A 485 -33.31 -28.52 5.91
C GLY A 485 -31.85 -28.14 5.66
N VAL A 486 -31.26 -28.54 4.52
CA VAL A 486 -29.88 -28.26 4.18
C VAL A 486 -29.69 -26.76 3.95
N THR A 487 -28.58 -26.22 4.43
CA THR A 487 -28.27 -24.78 4.36
C THR A 487 -27.38 -24.42 3.19
N THR A 488 -27.22 -23.12 2.95
CA THR A 488 -26.24 -22.58 1.98
C THR A 488 -24.80 -22.58 2.49
N GLY A 489 -24.54 -23.07 3.70
CA GLY A 489 -23.25 -23.11 4.33
C GLY A 489 -22.18 -23.82 3.49
N ALA A 490 -22.56 -24.93 2.86
CA ALA A 490 -21.66 -25.72 2.02
C ALA A 490 -21.33 -25.12 0.64
N SER A 491 -21.72 -23.88 0.33
CA SER A 491 -21.52 -23.28 -1.01
C SER A 491 -20.04 -23.24 -1.42
N ASN A 492 -19.15 -22.92 -0.49
CA ASN A 492 -17.71 -22.86 -0.75
C ASN A 492 -17.11 -24.27 -0.94
N ASP A 493 -17.58 -25.23 -0.17
CA ASP A 493 -17.11 -26.63 -0.24
C ASP A 493 -17.50 -27.25 -1.57
N ILE A 494 -18.74 -27.02 -2.03
CA ILE A 494 -19.22 -27.46 -3.34
C ILE A 494 -18.40 -26.84 -4.46
N LYS A 495 -18.12 -25.53 -4.38
CA LYS A 495 -17.29 -24.83 -5.37
C LYS A 495 -15.90 -25.46 -5.43
N ARG A 496 -15.25 -25.62 -4.29
CA ARG A 496 -13.89 -26.19 -4.19
C ARG A 496 -13.83 -27.65 -4.64
N ALA A 497 -14.81 -28.46 -4.28
CA ALA A 497 -14.92 -29.84 -4.74
C ALA A 497 -15.06 -29.93 -6.25
N THR A 498 -15.89 -29.05 -6.85
CA THR A 498 -16.09 -28.98 -8.30
C THR A 498 -14.80 -28.55 -9.03
N GLU A 499 -14.09 -27.54 -8.50
CA GLU A 499 -12.79 -27.08 -9.05
C GLU A 499 -11.74 -28.18 -9.00
N LEU A 500 -11.64 -28.94 -7.89
CA LEU A 500 -10.72 -30.06 -7.77
C LEU A 500 -11.05 -31.17 -8.78
N ALA A 501 -12.30 -31.57 -8.87
CA ALA A 501 -12.75 -32.59 -9.83
C ALA A 501 -12.49 -32.16 -11.28
N ARG A 502 -12.74 -30.89 -11.62
CA ARG A 502 -12.45 -30.32 -12.93
C ARG A 502 -10.94 -30.37 -13.24
N ASN A 503 -10.10 -29.91 -12.29
CA ASN A 503 -8.65 -29.94 -12.47
C ASN A 503 -8.08 -31.37 -12.61
N MET A 504 -8.67 -32.35 -11.91
CA MET A 504 -8.32 -33.76 -12.07
C MET A 504 -8.55 -34.25 -13.51
N VAL A 505 -9.61 -33.77 -14.15
CA VAL A 505 -10.01 -34.19 -15.50
C VAL A 505 -9.27 -33.38 -16.56
N THR A 506 -9.19 -32.04 -16.41
CA THR A 506 -8.73 -31.15 -17.49
C THR A 506 -7.27 -30.78 -17.43
N ARG A 507 -6.67 -30.73 -16.23
CA ARG A 507 -5.27 -30.28 -16.04
C ARG A 507 -4.30 -31.41 -15.72
N TRP A 508 -4.72 -32.34 -14.86
CA TRP A 508 -3.81 -33.35 -14.32
C TRP A 508 -3.91 -34.72 -15.00
N GLY A 509 -4.82 -34.87 -15.99
CA GLY A 509 -4.96 -36.10 -16.76
C GLY A 509 -5.28 -37.33 -15.91
N LEU A 510 -6.02 -37.15 -14.77
CA LEU A 510 -6.33 -38.23 -13.83
C LEU A 510 -7.63 -38.97 -14.15
N SER A 511 -8.29 -38.67 -15.28
CA SER A 511 -9.45 -39.41 -15.79
C SER A 511 -9.01 -40.57 -16.66
N GLU A 512 -9.58 -41.77 -16.41
CA GLU A 512 -9.29 -42.96 -17.24
C GLU A 512 -9.98 -42.86 -18.61
N LYS A 513 -11.13 -42.16 -18.71
CA LYS A 513 -11.85 -42.03 -19.97
C LYS A 513 -11.28 -40.97 -20.90
N LEU A 514 -10.71 -39.90 -20.35
CA LEU A 514 -10.18 -38.80 -21.12
C LEU A 514 -8.65 -38.90 -21.31
N GLY A 515 -7.99 -39.78 -20.54
CA GLY A 515 -6.55 -40.03 -20.62
C GLY A 515 -5.69 -38.88 -20.07
N PRO A 516 -4.37 -38.99 -20.18
CA PRO A 516 -3.41 -38.02 -19.69
C PRO A 516 -3.20 -36.87 -20.70
N LEU A 517 -4.28 -36.12 -20.95
CA LEU A 517 -4.30 -34.96 -21.84
C LEU A 517 -4.66 -33.72 -21.04
N GLN A 518 -4.09 -32.59 -21.41
CA GLN A 518 -4.47 -31.28 -20.88
C GLN A 518 -5.49 -30.64 -21.82
N TYR A 519 -6.67 -30.38 -21.29
CA TYR A 519 -7.79 -29.74 -21.99
C TYR A 519 -7.97 -28.27 -21.62
N ASP A 520 -7.37 -27.85 -20.51
CA ASP A 520 -7.39 -26.46 -20.06
C ASP A 520 -6.18 -25.76 -20.68
N THR A 521 -6.40 -24.90 -21.63
CA THR A 521 -5.38 -23.96 -22.08
C THR A 521 -5.37 -22.85 -21.06
N ASP A 522 -4.27 -22.69 -20.36
CA ASP A 522 -4.03 -21.55 -19.48
C ASP A 522 -4.35 -20.26 -20.25
N SER A 523 -5.52 -19.74 -20.03
CA SER A 523 -5.85 -18.37 -20.41
C SER A 523 -5.14 -17.45 -19.42
N GLU A 524 -3.80 -17.53 -19.39
CA GLU A 524 -2.93 -16.63 -18.64
C GLU A 524 -2.81 -15.25 -19.27
N GLU A 525 -3.72 -14.87 -20.19
CA GLU A 525 -3.83 -13.49 -20.66
C GLU A 525 -5.17 -12.84 -20.26
N PRO A 526 -5.37 -12.42 -18.99
CA PRO A 526 -6.52 -11.59 -18.63
C PRO A 526 -6.32 -10.10 -18.96
N PHE A 527 -5.25 -9.70 -19.68
CA PHE A 527 -4.84 -8.29 -19.73
C PHE A 527 -4.88 -7.60 -21.11
N LEU A 528 -5.32 -8.25 -22.14
CA LEU A 528 -5.68 -7.54 -23.37
C LEU A 528 -7.19 -7.35 -23.38
N GLY A 529 -7.64 -6.10 -23.19
CA GLY A 529 -9.02 -5.65 -23.19
C GLY A 529 -9.77 -5.95 -24.50
N ARG A 530 -9.81 -7.21 -24.88
CA ARG A 530 -10.80 -7.76 -25.80
C ARG A 530 -11.92 -8.28 -24.94
N ALA A 531 -13.10 -7.72 -25.21
CA ALA A 531 -14.38 -8.11 -24.65
C ALA A 531 -14.40 -9.61 -24.32
N ALA A 532 -14.88 -9.94 -23.13
CA ALA A 532 -15.16 -11.29 -22.64
C ALA A 532 -16.26 -11.98 -23.47
N SER A 533 -16.09 -12.03 -24.78
CA SER A 533 -16.96 -12.71 -25.71
C SER A 533 -16.12 -13.64 -26.57
N GLN A 534 -16.15 -14.90 -26.20
CA GLN A 534 -15.57 -16.09 -26.77
C GLN A 534 -14.29 -16.57 -26.04
N ALA A 535 -14.49 -17.19 -24.88
CA ALA A 535 -13.62 -18.28 -24.47
C ALA A 535 -13.71 -19.32 -25.63
N HIS A 536 -12.74 -19.31 -26.54
CA HIS A 536 -12.61 -20.39 -27.50
C HIS A 536 -12.27 -21.65 -26.70
N THR A 537 -13.31 -22.47 -26.45
CA THR A 537 -13.08 -23.85 -26.02
C THR A 537 -12.26 -24.52 -27.11
N VAL A 538 -11.02 -24.86 -26.76
CA VAL A 538 -10.03 -25.47 -27.69
C VAL A 538 -10.41 -26.91 -28.08
N TYR A 539 -11.51 -27.43 -27.53
CA TYR A 539 -11.99 -28.79 -27.73
C TYR A 539 -13.43 -28.83 -28.26
N SER A 540 -13.78 -29.94 -28.93
CA SER A 540 -15.09 -30.13 -29.54
C SER A 540 -16.22 -30.15 -28.48
N PRO A 541 -17.47 -29.83 -28.85
CA PRO A 541 -18.63 -29.95 -27.96
C PRO A 541 -18.79 -31.33 -27.33
N GLU A 542 -18.44 -32.39 -28.08
CA GLU A 542 -18.47 -33.77 -27.58
C GLU A 542 -17.42 -34.00 -26.48
N THR A 543 -16.23 -33.42 -26.63
CA THR A 543 -15.20 -33.48 -25.58
C THR A 543 -15.63 -32.69 -24.35
N ALA A 544 -16.28 -31.52 -24.52
CA ALA A 544 -16.83 -30.75 -23.43
C ALA A 544 -17.87 -31.56 -22.63
N GLN A 545 -18.77 -32.23 -23.34
CA GLN A 545 -19.77 -33.09 -22.71
C GLN A 545 -19.11 -34.23 -21.91
N ARG A 546 -18.10 -34.89 -22.47
CA ARG A 546 -17.36 -35.96 -21.78
C ARG A 546 -16.62 -35.45 -20.54
N ILE A 547 -16.07 -34.23 -20.58
CA ILE A 547 -15.48 -33.59 -19.41
C ILE A 547 -16.53 -33.38 -18.32
N ASP A 548 -17.67 -32.82 -18.66
CA ASP A 548 -18.76 -32.58 -17.71
C ASP A 548 -19.31 -33.87 -17.11
N GLU A 549 -19.47 -34.92 -17.93
CA GLU A 549 -19.86 -36.25 -17.47
C GLU A 549 -18.85 -36.86 -16.48
N GLU A 550 -17.54 -36.76 -16.76
CA GLU A 550 -16.53 -37.30 -15.86
C GLU A 550 -16.38 -36.49 -14.57
N VAL A 551 -16.48 -35.17 -14.64
CA VAL A 551 -16.49 -34.32 -13.44
C VAL A 551 -17.67 -34.71 -12.55
N ARG A 552 -18.87 -34.84 -13.12
CA ARG A 552 -20.07 -35.27 -12.40
C ARG A 552 -19.89 -36.67 -11.81
N ASN A 553 -19.39 -37.63 -12.57
CA ASN A 553 -19.13 -38.99 -12.10
C ASN A 553 -18.16 -39.04 -10.90
N ILE A 554 -17.11 -38.21 -10.90
CA ILE A 554 -16.18 -38.10 -9.76
C ILE A 554 -16.90 -37.55 -8.55
N ILE A 555 -17.69 -36.48 -8.72
CA ILE A 555 -18.44 -35.84 -7.64
C ILE A 555 -19.46 -36.80 -7.04
N ASP A 556 -20.31 -37.44 -7.89
CA ASP A 556 -21.35 -38.36 -7.44
C ASP A 556 -20.77 -39.56 -6.66
N LYS A 557 -19.66 -40.11 -7.14
CA LYS A 557 -18.95 -41.20 -6.42
C LYS A 557 -18.34 -40.72 -5.08
N CYS A 558 -17.78 -39.55 -5.04
CA CYS A 558 -17.22 -38.99 -3.79
C CYS A 558 -18.33 -38.67 -2.79
N TYR A 559 -19.47 -38.15 -3.28
CA TYR A 559 -20.62 -37.83 -2.46
C TYR A 559 -21.22 -39.09 -1.82
N GLU A 560 -21.46 -40.14 -2.64
CA GLU A 560 -22.02 -41.39 -2.14
C GLU A 560 -21.06 -42.08 -1.16
N LYS A 561 -19.74 -42.07 -1.44
CA LYS A 561 -18.75 -42.62 -0.54
C LYS A 561 -18.72 -41.87 0.80
N ALA A 562 -18.75 -40.55 0.80
CA ALA A 562 -18.79 -39.74 2.02
C ALA A 562 -20.11 -40.00 2.81
N ARG A 563 -21.24 -40.15 2.09
CA ARG A 563 -22.53 -40.46 2.68
C ARG A 563 -22.51 -41.81 3.40
N GLN A 564 -21.97 -42.85 2.77
CA GLN A 564 -21.84 -44.15 3.38
C GLN A 564 -20.96 -44.11 4.64
N LEU A 565 -19.80 -43.42 4.58
CA LEU A 565 -18.94 -43.26 5.73
C LEU A 565 -19.62 -42.60 6.93
N LEU A 566 -20.47 -41.59 6.70
CA LEU A 566 -21.20 -40.91 7.76
C LEU A 566 -22.36 -41.75 8.30
N LEU A 567 -23.05 -42.53 7.45
CA LEU A 567 -24.09 -43.46 7.88
C LEU A 567 -23.50 -44.55 8.79
N ASP A 568 -22.36 -45.14 8.38
CA ASP A 568 -21.69 -46.20 9.14
C ASP A 568 -21.12 -45.70 10.48
N ASN A 569 -20.91 -44.37 10.62
CA ASN A 569 -20.35 -43.74 11.82
C ASN A 569 -21.29 -42.70 12.45
N ARG A 570 -22.62 -42.91 12.32
CA ARG A 570 -23.61 -41.95 12.82
C ARG A 570 -23.46 -41.61 14.30
N GLU A 571 -23.20 -42.59 15.14
CA GLU A 571 -22.99 -42.40 16.57
C GLU A 571 -21.82 -41.48 16.86
N LYS A 572 -20.72 -41.61 16.10
CA LYS A 572 -19.55 -40.72 16.24
C LYS A 572 -19.85 -39.29 15.77
N LEU A 573 -20.72 -39.14 14.74
CA LEU A 573 -21.16 -37.84 14.27
C LEU A 573 -21.94 -37.09 15.36
N ASP A 574 -22.89 -37.81 16.01
CA ASP A 574 -23.68 -37.24 17.11
C ASP A 574 -22.80 -36.91 18.31
N MET A 575 -21.85 -37.80 18.70
CA MET A 575 -20.89 -37.56 19.79
C MET A 575 -19.98 -36.33 19.51
N MET A 576 -19.51 -36.17 18.27
CA MET A 576 -18.67 -35.06 17.89
C MET A 576 -19.41 -33.73 17.89
N ALA A 577 -20.66 -33.73 17.37
CA ALA A 577 -21.50 -32.54 17.40
C ALA A 577 -21.84 -32.13 18.85
N ASP A 578 -22.16 -33.08 19.76
CA ASP A 578 -22.41 -32.79 21.16
C ASP A 578 -21.15 -32.30 21.89
N ALA A 579 -19.97 -32.83 21.55
CA ALA A 579 -18.69 -32.32 22.06
C ALA A 579 -18.41 -30.87 21.61
N LEU A 580 -18.70 -30.55 20.36
CA LEU A 580 -18.60 -29.18 19.82
C LEU A 580 -19.60 -28.23 20.47
N MET A 581 -20.83 -28.67 20.70
CA MET A 581 -21.81 -27.88 21.45
C MET A 581 -21.37 -27.56 22.87
N LYS A 582 -20.64 -28.48 23.50
CA LYS A 582 -20.14 -28.35 24.88
C LYS A 582 -18.86 -27.53 24.98
N TYR A 583 -17.89 -27.79 24.11
CA TYR A 583 -16.53 -27.25 24.21
C TYR A 583 -16.24 -26.15 23.20
N GLU A 584 -17.12 -25.95 22.20
CA GLU A 584 -17.00 -25.00 21.07
C GLU A 584 -15.79 -25.26 20.16
N THR A 585 -14.75 -25.86 20.67
CA THR A 585 -13.54 -26.26 19.93
C THR A 585 -13.04 -27.58 20.48
N ILE A 586 -12.71 -28.52 19.61
CA ILE A 586 -12.14 -29.81 19.95
C ILE A 586 -10.80 -30.00 19.22
N ASP A 587 -9.83 -30.54 19.92
CA ASP A 587 -8.49 -30.82 19.40
C ASP A 587 -8.37 -32.27 18.86
N ARG A 588 -7.19 -32.58 18.27
CA ARG A 588 -6.88 -33.91 17.73
C ARG A 588 -7.13 -35.03 18.75
N PHE A 589 -6.75 -34.83 20.01
CA PHE A 589 -6.85 -35.88 21.03
C PHE A 589 -8.31 -36.19 21.41
N GLN A 590 -9.15 -35.17 21.45
CA GLN A 590 -10.59 -35.33 21.67
C GLN A 590 -11.27 -35.98 20.46
N ILE A 591 -10.83 -35.64 19.26
CA ILE A 591 -11.32 -36.26 18.01
C ILE A 591 -10.94 -37.75 17.99
N ASP A 592 -9.71 -38.11 18.33
CA ASP A 592 -9.24 -39.50 18.41
C ASP A 592 -10.06 -40.30 19.44
N ASP A 593 -10.33 -39.73 20.66
CA ASP A 593 -11.21 -40.34 21.64
C ASP A 593 -12.61 -40.67 21.06
N ILE A 594 -13.23 -39.72 20.37
CA ILE A 594 -14.54 -39.91 19.76
C ILE A 594 -14.48 -40.98 18.66
N MET A 595 -13.45 -40.96 17.82
CA MET A 595 -13.30 -41.92 16.72
C MET A 595 -13.08 -43.36 17.25
N GLU A 596 -12.55 -43.52 18.46
CA GLU A 596 -12.43 -44.79 19.16
C GLU A 596 -13.68 -45.16 19.99
N GLY A 597 -14.74 -44.34 19.97
CA GLY A 597 -15.97 -44.53 20.70
C GLY A 597 -15.87 -44.24 22.21
N ARG A 598 -14.85 -43.46 22.60
CA ARG A 598 -14.64 -43.02 24.01
C ARG A 598 -15.23 -41.62 24.21
N THR A 599 -15.66 -41.37 25.45
CA THR A 599 -16.04 -40.01 25.84
C THR A 599 -14.83 -39.05 25.67
N PRO A 600 -14.97 -37.94 24.95
CA PRO A 600 -13.84 -37.02 24.76
C PRO A 600 -13.38 -36.42 26.09
N ARG A 601 -12.07 -36.37 26.28
CA ARG A 601 -11.45 -35.74 27.44
C ARG A 601 -11.74 -34.24 27.47
N PRO A 602 -11.88 -33.63 28.67
CA PRO A 602 -12.08 -32.17 28.72
C PRO A 602 -10.84 -31.43 28.18
N PRO A 603 -11.00 -30.26 27.58
CA PRO A 603 -9.88 -29.39 27.15
C PRO A 603 -8.97 -29.03 28.34
N LYS A 604 -7.68 -28.80 28.11
CA LYS A 604 -6.74 -28.31 29.13
C LYS A 604 -7.29 -27.00 29.72
N GLY A 605 -7.44 -26.94 31.06
CA GLY A 605 -7.96 -25.77 31.78
C GLY A 605 -9.49 -25.68 31.89
N TRP A 606 -10.26 -26.66 31.42
CA TRP A 606 -11.74 -26.65 31.48
C TRP A 606 -12.30 -26.65 32.93
N GLY A 607 -11.53 -27.10 33.92
CA GLY A 607 -11.96 -27.14 35.31
C GLY A 607 -12.06 -25.80 36.03
N ASP A 608 -11.37 -24.76 35.49
CA ASP A 608 -11.29 -23.42 36.12
C ASP A 608 -12.24 -22.39 35.52
N SER A 609 -12.89 -22.69 34.38
CA SER A 609 -13.77 -21.74 33.67
C SER A 609 -14.92 -22.47 32.96
N GLY A 610 -15.90 -22.99 33.69
CA GLY A 610 -17.15 -23.46 33.07
C GLY A 610 -17.93 -22.32 32.42
N PRO A 611 -18.78 -22.57 31.36
CA PRO A 611 -19.60 -21.55 30.76
C PRO A 611 -20.62 -21.00 31.77
N GLY A 612 -20.30 -19.90 32.44
CA GLY A 612 -21.09 -19.29 33.52
C GLY A 612 -20.29 -18.71 34.68
N GLY A 613 -18.97 -18.92 34.69
CA GLY A 613 -18.07 -18.32 35.69
C GLY A 613 -17.91 -16.81 35.45
N GLY A 614 -18.89 -16.01 35.88
CA GLY A 614 -18.69 -14.60 36.10
C GLY A 614 -17.46 -14.40 36.98
N VAL A 615 -16.60 -13.47 36.59
CA VAL A 615 -15.46 -13.00 37.37
C VAL A 615 -15.90 -12.85 38.84
N LYS A 616 -15.46 -13.73 39.72
CA LYS A 616 -15.57 -13.49 41.16
C LYS A 616 -14.76 -12.22 41.40
N ALA A 617 -15.47 -11.14 41.72
CA ALA A 617 -14.90 -9.93 42.25
C ALA A 617 -14.00 -10.31 43.40
N GLY A 618 -12.71 -10.02 43.28
CA GLY A 618 -11.73 -10.29 44.30
C GLY A 618 -12.18 -9.70 45.62
N GLU A 619 -12.08 -10.48 46.65
CA GLU A 619 -12.25 -10.07 48.03
C GLU A 619 -11.39 -8.83 48.27
N THR A 620 -12.06 -7.76 48.61
CA THR A 620 -11.46 -6.55 49.17
C THR A 620 -10.74 -6.90 50.48
N PRO A 621 -9.46 -6.57 50.65
CA PRO A 621 -8.85 -6.67 51.96
C PRO A 621 -9.53 -5.69 52.89
N GLU A 622 -9.91 -6.22 54.03
CA GLU A 622 -10.53 -5.58 55.18
C GLU A 622 -9.77 -4.33 55.61
N SER A 623 -10.50 -3.24 55.75
CA SER A 623 -10.15 -1.92 56.25
C SER A 623 -9.34 -2.01 57.56
N ALA A 624 -8.10 -1.57 57.55
CA ALA A 624 -7.41 -1.12 58.77
C ALA A 624 -7.63 0.40 58.93
N ALA A 625 -8.20 0.77 60.06
CA ALA A 625 -8.58 2.11 60.47
C ALA A 625 -7.41 3.12 60.51
N PRO A 626 -7.69 4.42 60.45
CA PRO A 626 -6.69 5.46 60.25
C PRO A 626 -6.02 5.89 61.58
N ARG A 627 -4.72 6.15 61.51
CA ARG A 627 -4.03 7.02 62.51
C ARG A 627 -3.86 8.40 61.91
N ALA A 628 -4.36 9.39 62.69
CA ALA A 628 -4.29 10.81 62.46
C ALA A 628 -2.90 11.42 62.71
N ASP A 629 -2.76 12.64 62.17
CA ASP A 629 -1.82 13.74 62.45
C ASP A 629 -0.58 13.79 61.50
N ALA A 630 -0.31 14.85 60.83
CA ALA A 630 -0.26 16.28 61.06
C ALA A 630 0.15 17.01 59.74
N ASP A 631 -0.50 18.14 59.55
CA ASP A 631 -0.06 19.38 58.86
C ASP A 631 1.22 19.37 57.98
N ASP A 632 1.12 19.75 56.73
CA ASP A 632 1.64 21.05 56.26
C ASP A 632 1.08 21.48 54.89
N LYS A 633 0.78 22.77 54.81
CA LYS A 633 0.22 23.56 53.73
C LYS A 633 1.17 23.66 52.55
N ARG A 634 0.64 23.57 51.32
CA ARG A 634 0.87 24.50 50.20
C ARG A 634 0.09 24.11 48.95
N GLN A 635 -0.90 24.91 48.59
CA GLN A 635 -1.46 25.13 47.25
C GLN A 635 -0.71 26.32 46.59
N PRO A 636 -0.98 26.67 45.30
CA PRO A 636 -1.51 25.96 44.12
C PRO A 636 -0.70 26.25 42.84
N GLY A 637 -0.99 25.52 41.79
CA GLY A 637 -0.49 25.81 40.43
C GLY A 637 -1.36 25.21 39.34
N VAL A 638 -2.29 26.04 38.84
CA VAL A 638 -3.19 25.79 37.72
C VAL A 638 -2.38 25.80 36.41
N GLY A 639 -2.58 24.83 35.55
CA GLY A 639 -2.11 24.84 34.18
C GLY A 639 -3.03 24.05 33.26
N ARG A 640 -3.75 24.77 32.42
CA ARG A 640 -4.72 24.31 31.41
C ARG A 640 -4.04 23.71 30.15
N PRO A 641 -4.77 23.00 29.27
CA PRO A 641 -4.25 22.18 28.18
C PRO A 641 -4.12 22.94 26.85
N ALA A 642 -3.28 22.46 25.98
CA ALA A 642 -3.27 22.75 24.56
C ALA A 642 -3.30 21.39 23.83
N GLY A 643 -4.24 21.10 22.92
CA GLY A 643 -4.62 21.76 21.68
C GLY A 643 -3.84 21.15 20.51
N GLU A 644 -4.51 20.25 19.82
CA GLU A 644 -4.44 19.90 18.38
C GLU A 644 -3.32 20.54 17.55
N HIS A 645 -2.55 19.68 16.89
CA HIS A 645 -2.36 19.68 15.43
C HIS A 645 -1.87 18.30 14.96
#